data_08167c6eb7cc78a1ab6feb9a5294da12
#
_entry.id   08167c6eb7cc78a1ab6feb9a5294da12
#
_cell.length_a   1.000
_cell.length_b   1.000
_cell.length_c   1.000
_cell.angle_alpha   90.00
_cell.angle_beta   90.00
_cell.angle_gamma   90.00
#
_symmetry.space_group_name_H-M   'P 1'
#
loop_
_entity.id
_entity.type
_entity.pdbx_description
1 polymer ?
#
loop_
_entity_poly.entity_id
_entity_poly.type
_entity_poly.pdbx_seq_one_letter_code
_entity_poly.pdbx_strand_id
1 'polypeptide(L)'
;MLSKLKQIFSIKRIVWFLFVSGLFLVLYTPHLSYHVDLDSCSEGTIVLANYNTDRNEEIFETYNYNGHKTWYDVAPYYKEIAITNVPIVTNSLQMQLQGVKSMTINKITLSFGPMTVREYTSSNFTSQLAGSQGIDISLENDQIHLNLQNVEGWVQFQTEEYLPKFIIIQVYAFIMVLAWIIAVMIDKHLELSNAIPLNELMLLAAPCWVFFMMENILGNFFYINTGLRLLNVGIMIVIYKIFHLIFFRRPMGLNLANITFTLYAIVSTFVVVFRNRPIAPWDFTALGTAMDVAANYDIHLNYIMIFAFIVDAMLYLVMRCVPRDKTKINKWYTAYPIIVLVVALFFNSIGSYYLWDIRLLSTFQNEGTTLTFTGLVRQFLENQPTKPDGYSEDKLNALKEEYSTKAKADAEADEKNTKPTTIIQIMNESFSDLDIGGTTIAEGMTPYFNSLENTIRGNLYVSVRGGGTCNTEYETLTGNSTAFFQAGVYPYNMYMNRSVPSTISYMNRNDYLTTGMHLGKATNWNRRTAYQKLQFKDTVFAETIDGLDTIHGYPTDEQDFEKVIENYEENKGKNQFLFNVTYQNHGSYKNADDLTQTVDLTSYGNENYDTAENYLSLIKLTDEAFKKLIAYFENVDENVMIIMYGDHQPSLGSASDRLFFPTSGTPEEDIKKYVTPFLIWANYDIEDQTYDKLSANYLSSLILHTANM
;
A
#
# COMPACT_ATOMS: atom_id res chain seq x y z
N MET A 1 44.95 -30.22 -14.08
CA MET A 1 43.55 -29.91 -13.82
C MET A 1 43.33 -28.46 -13.37
N LEU A 2 43.98 -27.99 -12.32
CA LEU A 2 43.90 -26.61 -11.80
C LEU A 2 44.28 -25.52 -12.83
N SER A 3 45.28 -25.75 -13.70
CA SER A 3 45.68 -24.79 -14.75
C SER A 3 44.63 -24.65 -15.85
N LYS A 4 43.96 -25.73 -16.23
CA LYS A 4 42.86 -25.72 -17.20
C LYS A 4 41.60 -25.03 -16.59
N LEU A 5 41.31 -25.26 -15.32
CA LEU A 5 40.23 -24.57 -14.61
C LEU A 5 40.49 -23.06 -14.50
N LYS A 6 41.73 -22.64 -14.18
CA LYS A 6 42.08 -21.20 -14.18
C LYS A 6 41.97 -20.55 -15.56
N GLN A 7 42.16 -21.31 -16.63
CA GLN A 7 42.00 -20.83 -18.00
C GLN A 7 40.55 -20.76 -18.43
N ILE A 8 39.67 -21.63 -17.93
CA ILE A 8 38.21 -21.60 -18.15
C ILE A 8 37.57 -20.45 -17.38
N PHE A 9 37.93 -20.30 -16.10
CA PHE A 9 37.36 -19.29 -15.20
C PHE A 9 38.31 -18.10 -15.00
N SER A 10 38.77 -17.47 -16.12
CA SER A 10 39.51 -16.22 -16.00
C SER A 10 38.61 -15.10 -15.45
N ILE A 11 39.18 -14.20 -14.63
CA ILE A 11 38.45 -13.06 -14.09
C ILE A 11 37.77 -12.24 -15.19
N LYS A 12 38.39 -12.12 -16.35
CA LYS A 12 37.85 -11.43 -17.51
C LYS A 12 36.55 -12.08 -18.01
N ARG A 13 36.54 -13.41 -18.14
CA ARG A 13 35.32 -14.15 -18.55
C ARG A 13 34.21 -14.06 -17.52
N ILE A 14 34.55 -14.12 -16.24
CA ILE A 14 33.56 -13.98 -15.16
C ILE A 14 32.91 -12.59 -15.22
N VAL A 15 33.71 -11.53 -15.40
CA VAL A 15 33.15 -10.15 -15.48
C VAL A 15 32.27 -9.97 -16.72
N TRP A 16 32.71 -10.49 -17.90
CA TRP A 16 31.86 -10.48 -19.09
C TRP A 16 30.59 -11.32 -18.94
N PHE A 17 30.67 -12.46 -18.26
CA PHE A 17 29.51 -13.27 -17.96
C PHE A 17 28.52 -12.52 -17.08
N LEU A 18 28.98 -11.87 -16.00
CA LEU A 18 28.12 -11.08 -15.13
C LEU A 18 27.45 -9.91 -15.86
N PHE A 19 28.19 -9.27 -16.77
CA PHE A 19 27.62 -8.19 -17.59
C PHE A 19 26.57 -8.71 -18.58
N VAL A 20 26.88 -9.74 -19.35
CA VAL A 20 25.95 -10.29 -20.35
C VAL A 20 24.74 -10.91 -19.69
N SER A 21 24.91 -11.68 -18.63
CA SER A 21 23.78 -12.28 -17.89
C SER A 21 22.92 -11.23 -17.22
N GLY A 22 23.53 -10.21 -16.59
CA GLY A 22 22.79 -9.08 -16.00
C GLY A 22 21.97 -8.32 -17.03
N LEU A 23 22.55 -8.09 -18.22
CA LEU A 23 21.84 -7.45 -19.32
C LEU A 23 20.66 -8.30 -19.82
N PHE A 24 20.84 -9.61 -19.95
CA PHE A 24 19.73 -10.51 -20.28
C PHE A 24 18.63 -10.51 -19.22
N LEU A 25 18.97 -10.51 -17.93
CA LEU A 25 17.98 -10.43 -16.84
C LEU A 25 17.14 -9.16 -16.94
N VAL A 26 17.73 -8.03 -17.33
CA VAL A 26 17.00 -6.75 -17.46
C VAL A 26 16.14 -6.71 -18.72
N LEU A 27 16.66 -7.22 -19.84
CA LEU A 27 16.00 -7.12 -21.14
C LEU A 27 14.94 -8.18 -21.39
N TYR A 28 15.06 -9.35 -20.78
CA TYR A 28 14.19 -10.48 -21.04
C TYR A 28 13.39 -10.86 -19.80
N THR A 29 12.08 -10.99 -19.98
CA THR A 29 11.16 -11.63 -19.04
C THR A 29 10.37 -12.69 -19.78
N PRO A 30 10.26 -13.90 -19.22
CA PRO A 30 9.32 -14.89 -19.71
C PRO A 30 7.89 -14.44 -19.43
N HIS A 31 7.03 -14.52 -20.44
CA HIS A 31 5.61 -14.20 -20.34
C HIS A 31 4.77 -15.36 -20.85
N LEU A 32 3.55 -15.45 -20.33
CA LEU A 32 2.51 -16.32 -20.82
C LEU A 32 1.57 -15.58 -21.78
N SER A 33 0.86 -16.33 -22.58
CA SER A 33 -0.22 -15.82 -23.41
C SER A 33 -1.41 -16.77 -23.33
N TYR A 34 -2.60 -16.22 -23.11
CA TYR A 34 -3.87 -16.94 -23.26
C TYR A 34 -4.49 -16.59 -24.59
N HIS A 35 -4.88 -17.59 -25.34
CA HIS A 35 -5.54 -17.46 -26.61
C HIS A 35 -6.89 -18.20 -26.52
N VAL A 36 -7.96 -17.48 -26.79
CA VAL A 36 -9.34 -18.01 -26.81
C VAL A 36 -9.78 -18.10 -28.25
N ASP A 37 -9.92 -19.31 -28.76
CA ASP A 37 -10.42 -19.60 -30.12
C ASP A 37 -11.94 -19.61 -30.10
N LEU A 38 -12.54 -18.63 -30.76
CA LEU A 38 -13.98 -18.39 -30.79
C LEU A 38 -14.63 -18.97 -32.06
N ASP A 39 -15.71 -19.68 -31.90
CA ASP A 39 -16.61 -20.02 -33.01
C ASP A 39 -17.64 -18.92 -33.26
N SER A 40 -18.27 -18.43 -32.19
CA SER A 40 -19.26 -17.36 -32.25
C SER A 40 -19.32 -16.55 -30.93
N CYS A 41 -19.73 -15.30 -31.06
CA CYS A 41 -19.98 -14.41 -29.91
C CYS A 41 -21.08 -13.41 -30.26
N SER A 42 -22.05 -13.22 -29.37
CA SER A 42 -23.05 -12.15 -29.50
C SER A 42 -22.45 -10.77 -29.19
N GLU A 43 -23.20 -9.69 -29.46
CA GLU A 43 -22.80 -8.33 -29.11
C GLU A 43 -22.51 -8.20 -27.61
N GLY A 44 -21.53 -7.37 -27.26
CA GLY A 44 -21.15 -7.08 -25.88
C GLY A 44 -19.66 -6.86 -25.72
N THR A 45 -19.20 -6.85 -24.50
CA THR A 45 -17.80 -6.66 -24.13
C THR A 45 -17.26 -7.92 -23.44
N ILE A 46 -16.08 -8.38 -23.86
CA ILE A 46 -15.32 -9.44 -23.20
C ILE A 46 -14.08 -8.81 -22.59
N VAL A 47 -13.85 -9.03 -21.31
CA VAL A 47 -12.62 -8.65 -20.63
C VAL A 47 -11.88 -9.92 -20.23
N LEU A 48 -10.67 -10.09 -20.74
CA LEU A 48 -9.72 -11.08 -20.25
C LEU A 48 -8.86 -10.43 -19.21
N ALA A 49 -8.98 -10.87 -17.97
CA ALA A 49 -8.26 -10.32 -16.83
C ALA A 49 -7.37 -11.40 -16.21
N ASN A 50 -6.14 -11.05 -15.89
CA ASN A 50 -5.22 -11.91 -15.18
C ASN A 50 -4.94 -11.31 -13.81
N TYR A 51 -5.20 -12.08 -12.76
CA TYR A 51 -5.05 -11.65 -11.38
C TYR A 51 -3.87 -12.32 -10.69
N ASN A 52 -3.17 -11.55 -9.88
CA ASN A 52 -2.38 -12.06 -8.79
C ASN A 52 -3.16 -11.82 -7.49
N THR A 53 -3.80 -12.86 -6.96
CA THR A 53 -4.64 -12.78 -5.74
C THR A 53 -3.85 -12.34 -4.50
N ASP A 54 -2.53 -12.61 -4.46
CA ASP A 54 -1.69 -12.23 -3.34
C ASP A 54 -1.37 -10.72 -3.31
N ARG A 55 -1.63 -10.01 -4.43
CA ARG A 55 -1.24 -8.61 -4.61
C ARG A 55 -2.35 -7.67 -5.05
N ASN A 56 -3.54 -8.18 -5.37
CA ASN A 56 -4.60 -7.43 -6.05
C ASN A 56 -4.13 -6.74 -7.34
N GLU A 57 -3.22 -7.38 -8.08
CA GLU A 57 -2.70 -6.86 -9.34
C GLU A 57 -3.45 -7.51 -10.50
N GLU A 58 -3.90 -6.67 -11.43
CA GLU A 58 -4.67 -7.07 -12.59
C GLU A 58 -4.02 -6.58 -13.89
N ILE A 59 -3.89 -7.49 -14.87
CA ILE A 59 -3.59 -7.15 -16.25
C ILE A 59 -4.78 -7.58 -17.08
N PHE A 60 -5.34 -6.67 -17.87
CA PHE A 60 -6.54 -6.96 -18.64
C PHE A 60 -6.46 -6.48 -20.10
N GLU A 61 -7.18 -7.18 -20.96
CA GLU A 61 -7.45 -6.82 -22.35
C GLU A 61 -8.96 -6.82 -22.60
N THR A 62 -9.46 -5.79 -23.26
CA THR A 62 -10.89 -5.60 -23.49
C THR A 62 -11.23 -5.73 -24.97
N TYR A 63 -12.21 -6.54 -25.29
CA TYR A 63 -12.72 -6.79 -26.64
C TYR A 63 -14.18 -6.39 -26.74
N ASN A 64 -14.50 -5.48 -27.66
CA ASN A 64 -15.86 -5.02 -27.89
C ASN A 64 -16.43 -5.64 -29.16
N TYR A 65 -17.54 -6.38 -29.03
CA TYR A 65 -18.30 -6.97 -30.13
C TYR A 65 -19.54 -6.12 -30.38
N ASN A 66 -19.43 -5.17 -31.33
CA ASN A 66 -20.48 -4.19 -31.60
C ASN A 66 -21.31 -4.58 -32.80
N GLY A 67 -21.86 -5.70 -33.00
CA GLY A 67 -22.84 -6.11 -34.01
C GLY A 67 -23.06 -5.28 -35.31
N HIS A 68 -22.49 -4.12 -35.43
CA HIS A 68 -22.58 -3.20 -36.55
C HIS A 68 -21.41 -3.32 -37.51
N LYS A 69 -21.68 -3.79 -38.72
CA LYS A 69 -20.79 -3.70 -39.88
C LYS A 69 -20.67 -2.23 -40.30
N THR A 70 -19.60 -1.53 -39.90
CA THR A 70 -19.22 -0.27 -40.57
C THR A 70 -18.46 -0.62 -41.84
N TRP A 71 -18.59 0.21 -42.88
CA TRP A 71 -17.97 0.03 -44.20
C TRP A 71 -16.44 -0.04 -44.18
N TYR A 72 -15.81 0.26 -43.04
CA TYR A 72 -14.36 0.29 -42.84
C TYR A 72 -13.84 -0.83 -41.93
N ASP A 73 -14.69 -1.58 -41.26
CA ASP A 73 -14.28 -2.71 -40.41
C ASP A 73 -14.15 -3.99 -41.26
N VAL A 74 -12.93 -4.23 -41.71
CA VAL A 74 -12.58 -5.42 -42.54
C VAL A 74 -12.41 -6.68 -41.67
N ALA A 75 -12.53 -6.58 -40.37
CA ALA A 75 -12.47 -7.74 -39.45
C ALA A 75 -13.73 -7.83 -38.56
N PRO A 76 -14.82 -8.37 -39.05
CA PRO A 76 -16.09 -8.37 -38.31
C PRO A 76 -16.20 -9.37 -37.18
N TYR A 77 -15.30 -10.29 -37.02
CA TYR A 77 -15.31 -11.28 -35.93
C TYR A 77 -13.90 -11.62 -35.54
N TYR A 78 -13.51 -11.25 -34.32
CA TYR A 78 -12.34 -11.85 -33.72
C TYR A 78 -12.58 -13.35 -33.60
N LYS A 79 -11.96 -14.16 -34.47
CA LYS A 79 -11.93 -15.60 -34.29
C LYS A 79 -11.06 -16.04 -33.15
N GLU A 80 -10.19 -15.15 -32.71
CA GLU A 80 -9.28 -15.35 -31.61
C GLU A 80 -9.16 -14.05 -30.81
N ILE A 81 -9.34 -14.14 -29.52
CA ILE A 81 -9.01 -13.08 -28.56
C ILE A 81 -7.87 -13.59 -27.68
N ALA A 82 -6.98 -12.70 -27.27
CA ALA A 82 -5.82 -13.09 -26.51
C ALA A 82 -5.42 -12.05 -25.47
N ILE A 83 -4.98 -12.49 -24.32
CA ILE A 83 -4.18 -11.67 -23.41
C ILE A 83 -2.72 -12.13 -23.50
N THR A 84 -1.84 -11.24 -23.86
CA THR A 84 -0.40 -11.49 -24.04
C THR A 84 0.41 -10.79 -22.99
N ASN A 85 1.70 -11.16 -22.86
CA ASN A 85 2.60 -10.59 -21.87
C ASN A 85 2.16 -10.78 -20.41
N VAL A 86 1.39 -11.83 -20.15
CA VAL A 86 0.98 -12.19 -18.80
C VAL A 86 2.19 -12.64 -18.00
N PRO A 87 2.48 -12.03 -16.84
CA PRO A 87 3.57 -12.46 -15.99
C PRO A 87 3.44 -13.92 -15.56
N ILE A 88 4.53 -14.68 -15.60
CA ILE A 88 4.55 -16.10 -15.23
C ILE A 88 4.28 -16.38 -13.75
N VAL A 89 4.20 -15.35 -12.93
CA VAL A 89 3.93 -15.41 -11.48
C VAL A 89 2.46 -15.17 -11.14
N THR A 90 1.61 -14.96 -12.12
CA THR A 90 0.17 -14.78 -11.90
C THR A 90 -0.50 -16.10 -11.62
N ASN A 91 -1.55 -16.10 -10.80
CA ASN A 91 -2.17 -17.31 -10.27
C ASN A 91 -3.62 -17.53 -10.75
N SER A 92 -4.25 -16.60 -11.44
CA SER A 92 -5.56 -16.82 -12.03
C SER A 92 -5.81 -16.04 -13.33
N LEU A 93 -6.60 -16.61 -14.22
CA LEU A 93 -7.19 -15.97 -15.40
C LEU A 93 -8.69 -15.87 -15.20
N GLN A 94 -9.26 -14.70 -15.39
CA GLN A 94 -10.70 -14.48 -15.40
C GLN A 94 -11.15 -13.98 -16.78
N MET A 95 -12.24 -14.50 -17.27
CA MET A 95 -12.95 -14.00 -18.44
C MET A 95 -14.28 -13.42 -17.98
N GLN A 96 -14.46 -12.13 -18.14
CA GLN A 96 -15.68 -11.40 -17.79
C GLN A 96 -16.47 -11.10 -19.06
N LEU A 97 -17.78 -11.32 -19.00
CA LEU A 97 -18.73 -11.04 -20.09
C LEU A 97 -19.68 -9.93 -19.62
N GLN A 98 -19.78 -8.86 -20.42
CA GLN A 98 -20.68 -7.73 -20.16
C GLN A 98 -21.59 -7.51 -21.35
N GLY A 99 -22.88 -7.77 -21.19
CA GLY A 99 -23.87 -7.67 -22.27
C GLY A 99 -23.77 -8.77 -23.35
N VAL A 100 -22.81 -9.69 -23.25
CA VAL A 100 -22.65 -10.83 -24.19
C VAL A 100 -23.67 -11.91 -23.83
N LYS A 101 -24.71 -12.06 -24.63
CA LYS A 101 -25.78 -13.05 -24.37
C LYS A 101 -25.30 -14.49 -24.49
N SER A 102 -24.48 -14.77 -25.49
CA SER A 102 -23.94 -16.10 -25.76
C SER A 102 -22.58 -16.04 -26.42
N MET A 103 -21.71 -16.96 -26.06
CA MET A 103 -20.37 -17.11 -26.62
C MET A 103 -20.05 -18.60 -26.77
N THR A 104 -19.52 -18.98 -27.92
CA THR A 104 -19.10 -20.37 -28.22
C THR A 104 -17.57 -20.36 -28.43
N ILE A 105 -16.89 -21.17 -27.64
CA ILE A 105 -15.44 -21.30 -27.65
C ILE A 105 -15.07 -22.69 -28.14
N ASN A 106 -14.15 -22.77 -29.12
CA ASN A 106 -13.58 -24.03 -29.55
C ASN A 106 -12.57 -24.55 -28.53
N LYS A 107 -11.67 -23.69 -28.10
CA LYS A 107 -10.65 -23.97 -27.04
C LYS A 107 -10.04 -22.72 -26.49
N ILE A 108 -9.45 -22.85 -25.31
CA ILE A 108 -8.55 -21.84 -24.72
C ILE A 108 -7.16 -22.46 -24.63
N THR A 109 -6.14 -21.75 -25.14
CA THR A 109 -4.76 -22.23 -25.14
C THR A 109 -3.90 -21.31 -24.26
N LEU A 110 -3.24 -21.91 -23.27
CA LEU A 110 -2.17 -21.27 -22.51
C LEU A 110 -0.84 -21.60 -23.16
N SER A 111 -0.08 -20.59 -23.58
CA SER A 111 1.18 -20.77 -24.26
C SER A 111 2.34 -20.00 -23.59
N PHE A 112 3.54 -20.53 -23.74
CA PHE A 112 4.81 -19.90 -23.38
C PHE A 112 5.66 -19.76 -24.65
N GLY A 113 5.64 -18.57 -25.25
CA GLY A 113 6.17 -18.37 -26.59
C GLY A 113 5.49 -19.33 -27.59
N PRO A 114 6.23 -20.10 -28.38
CA PRO A 114 5.65 -21.05 -29.33
C PRO A 114 5.17 -22.37 -28.71
N MET A 115 5.40 -22.58 -27.41
CA MET A 115 5.06 -23.83 -26.71
C MET A 115 3.67 -23.74 -26.09
N THR A 116 2.78 -24.64 -26.43
CA THR A 116 1.52 -24.84 -25.71
C THR A 116 1.82 -25.48 -24.36
N VAL A 117 1.42 -24.79 -23.29
CA VAL A 117 1.55 -25.27 -21.92
C VAL A 117 0.33 -26.06 -21.52
N ARG A 118 -0.86 -25.57 -21.90
CA ARG A 118 -2.14 -26.21 -21.62
C ARG A 118 -3.20 -25.82 -22.64
N GLU A 119 -4.14 -26.74 -22.85
CA GLU A 119 -5.36 -26.47 -23.59
C GLU A 119 -6.58 -26.78 -22.71
N TYR A 120 -7.57 -25.89 -22.74
CA TYR A 120 -8.89 -26.07 -22.15
C TYR A 120 -9.84 -26.34 -23.29
N THR A 121 -10.40 -27.51 -23.29
CA THR A 121 -11.37 -28.00 -24.28
C THR A 121 -12.67 -28.41 -23.59
N SER A 122 -13.73 -28.69 -24.33
CA SER A 122 -15.00 -29.18 -23.76
C SER A 122 -14.81 -30.35 -22.79
N SER A 123 -13.82 -31.22 -23.03
CA SER A 123 -13.58 -32.40 -22.21
C SER A 123 -12.99 -32.12 -20.81
N ASN A 124 -12.32 -31.00 -20.62
CA ASN A 124 -11.65 -30.68 -19.36
C ASN A 124 -12.03 -29.32 -18.77
N PHE A 125 -12.84 -28.50 -19.43
CA PHE A 125 -13.16 -27.14 -19.09
C PHE A 125 -13.67 -26.97 -17.64
N THR A 126 -14.78 -27.69 -17.33
CA THR A 126 -15.41 -27.55 -16.00
C THR A 126 -14.55 -28.05 -14.84
N SER A 127 -13.71 -29.06 -15.09
CA SER A 127 -12.80 -29.59 -14.07
C SER A 127 -11.63 -28.65 -13.76
N GLN A 128 -11.43 -27.60 -14.55
CA GLN A 128 -10.34 -26.65 -14.46
C GLN A 128 -10.81 -25.26 -13.99
N LEU A 129 -12.11 -25.09 -13.79
CA LEU A 129 -12.67 -23.84 -13.28
C LEU A 129 -12.36 -23.69 -11.78
N ALA A 130 -11.87 -22.52 -11.41
CA ALA A 130 -11.78 -22.07 -10.01
C ALA A 130 -13.13 -21.54 -9.53
N GLY A 131 -13.93 -20.95 -10.43
CA GLY A 131 -15.25 -20.43 -10.14
C GLY A 131 -15.94 -19.86 -11.36
N SER A 132 -17.24 -19.61 -11.23
CA SER A 132 -18.05 -18.89 -12.22
C SER A 132 -19.24 -18.22 -11.55
N GLN A 133 -19.69 -17.10 -12.10
CA GLN A 133 -20.87 -16.39 -11.62
C GLN A 133 -21.66 -15.80 -12.79
N GLY A 134 -22.99 -15.95 -12.77
CA GLY A 134 -23.88 -15.33 -13.74
C GLY A 134 -23.79 -15.93 -15.15
N ILE A 135 -23.15 -17.08 -15.33
CA ILE A 135 -22.95 -17.75 -16.62
C ILE A 135 -23.37 -19.22 -16.54
N ASP A 136 -24.24 -19.62 -17.45
CA ASP A 136 -24.54 -21.05 -17.71
C ASP A 136 -23.50 -21.63 -18.68
N ILE A 137 -22.90 -22.74 -18.29
CA ILE A 137 -21.87 -23.44 -19.06
C ILE A 137 -22.45 -24.74 -19.58
N SER A 138 -22.51 -24.91 -20.91
CA SER A 138 -22.83 -26.17 -21.52
C SER A 138 -21.73 -26.64 -22.48
N LEU A 139 -21.56 -27.96 -22.59
CA LEU A 139 -20.50 -28.59 -23.36
C LEU A 139 -21.17 -29.48 -24.40
N GLU A 140 -21.20 -29.05 -25.66
CA GLU A 140 -21.86 -29.74 -26.77
C GLU A 140 -20.97 -29.69 -28.01
N ASN A 141 -21.00 -30.76 -28.81
CA ASN A 141 -20.29 -30.86 -30.10
C ASN A 141 -18.79 -30.49 -30.03
N ASP A 142 -18.10 -30.90 -28.97
CA ASP A 142 -16.70 -30.55 -28.69
C ASP A 142 -16.43 -29.04 -28.49
N GLN A 143 -17.47 -28.25 -28.24
CA GLN A 143 -17.41 -26.80 -27.98
C GLN A 143 -17.86 -26.46 -26.56
N ILE A 144 -17.44 -25.29 -26.10
CA ILE A 144 -17.81 -24.72 -24.82
C ILE A 144 -18.77 -23.57 -25.08
N HIS A 145 -19.99 -23.70 -24.59
CA HIS A 145 -21.01 -22.66 -24.71
C HIS A 145 -21.16 -21.93 -23.36
N LEU A 146 -21.00 -20.62 -23.40
CA LEU A 146 -21.19 -19.73 -22.27
C LEU A 146 -22.43 -18.86 -22.55
N ASN A 147 -23.46 -18.99 -21.72
CA ASN A 147 -24.70 -18.23 -21.82
C ASN A 147 -24.86 -17.36 -20.58
N LEU A 148 -24.95 -16.03 -20.77
CA LEU A 148 -25.07 -15.07 -19.69
C LEU A 148 -26.49 -15.08 -19.12
N GLN A 149 -26.64 -15.27 -17.81
CA GLN A 149 -27.92 -15.23 -17.10
C GLN A 149 -28.40 -13.82 -16.82
N ASN A 150 -27.46 -12.87 -16.59
CA ASN A 150 -27.71 -11.49 -16.26
C ASN A 150 -26.97 -10.55 -17.24
N VAL A 151 -26.82 -9.28 -16.88
CA VAL A 151 -26.08 -8.29 -17.70
C VAL A 151 -24.58 -8.55 -17.68
N GLU A 152 -24.07 -9.14 -16.59
CA GLU A 152 -22.66 -9.42 -16.36
C GLU A 152 -22.45 -10.80 -15.77
N GLY A 153 -21.33 -11.42 -16.09
CA GLY A 153 -20.91 -12.69 -15.52
C GLY A 153 -19.43 -12.98 -15.79
N TRP A 154 -18.86 -13.93 -15.07
CA TRP A 154 -17.46 -14.31 -15.25
C TRP A 154 -17.21 -15.80 -15.04
N VAL A 155 -16.13 -16.28 -15.65
CA VAL A 155 -15.51 -17.59 -15.42
C VAL A 155 -14.04 -17.40 -15.08
N GLN A 156 -13.54 -18.14 -14.09
CA GLN A 156 -12.16 -18.02 -13.59
C GLN A 156 -11.46 -19.38 -13.58
N PHE A 157 -10.19 -19.37 -13.98
CA PHE A 157 -9.28 -20.51 -13.98
C PHE A 157 -8.12 -20.25 -13.04
N GLN A 158 -7.71 -21.26 -12.28
CA GLN A 158 -6.46 -21.21 -11.51
C GLN A 158 -5.28 -21.58 -12.39
N THR A 159 -4.20 -20.82 -12.25
CA THR A 159 -2.97 -21.01 -13.05
C THR A 159 -1.78 -21.51 -12.22
N GLU A 160 -1.84 -21.47 -10.90
CA GLU A 160 -0.74 -21.88 -10.01
C GLU A 160 -0.23 -23.29 -10.22
N GLU A 161 -1.10 -24.21 -10.65
CA GLU A 161 -0.72 -25.60 -10.89
C GLU A 161 0.00 -25.85 -12.22
N TYR A 162 0.10 -24.83 -13.12
CA TYR A 162 0.41 -25.07 -14.53
C TYR A 162 1.80 -24.70 -15.00
N LEU A 163 2.50 -23.81 -14.27
CA LEU A 163 3.93 -23.60 -14.52
C LEU A 163 4.70 -24.09 -13.31
N PRO A 164 5.22 -25.31 -13.35
CA PRO A 164 6.12 -25.73 -12.30
C PRO A 164 7.28 -24.72 -12.25
N LYS A 165 7.57 -24.24 -11.06
CA LYS A 165 8.76 -23.38 -10.73
C LYS A 165 10.02 -23.87 -11.44
N PHE A 166 10.04 -25.13 -11.81
CA PHE A 166 11.02 -25.82 -12.59
C PHE A 166 11.24 -25.26 -14.01
N ILE A 167 10.18 -24.84 -14.75
CA ILE A 167 10.33 -24.25 -16.10
C ILE A 167 11.01 -22.88 -16.00
N ILE A 168 10.65 -22.09 -15.00
CA ILE A 168 11.28 -20.79 -14.74
C ILE A 168 12.79 -20.98 -14.49
N ILE A 169 13.14 -21.94 -13.63
CA ILE A 169 14.51 -22.30 -13.32
C ILE A 169 15.26 -22.73 -14.60
N GLN A 170 14.64 -23.55 -15.46
CA GLN A 170 15.24 -23.99 -16.70
C GLN A 170 15.50 -22.84 -17.68
N VAL A 171 14.56 -21.90 -17.82
CA VAL A 171 14.72 -20.72 -18.69
C VAL A 171 15.90 -19.88 -18.22
N TYR A 172 15.96 -19.57 -16.91
CA TYR A 172 17.08 -18.82 -16.38
C TYR A 172 18.41 -19.58 -16.46
N ALA A 173 18.42 -20.90 -16.22
CA ALA A 173 19.61 -21.74 -16.42
C ALA A 173 20.08 -21.69 -17.88
N PHE A 174 19.18 -21.77 -18.85
CA PHE A 174 19.50 -21.62 -20.26
C PHE A 174 20.11 -20.25 -20.58
N ILE A 175 19.51 -19.16 -20.06
CA ILE A 175 20.02 -17.79 -20.19
C ILE A 175 21.46 -17.70 -19.63
N MET A 176 21.72 -18.30 -18.47
CA MET A 176 23.04 -18.29 -17.85
C MET A 176 24.08 -19.06 -18.70
N VAL A 177 23.69 -20.22 -19.25
CA VAL A 177 24.55 -20.96 -20.17
C VAL A 177 24.87 -20.16 -21.43
N LEU A 178 23.84 -19.54 -22.03
CA LEU A 178 24.00 -18.69 -23.22
C LEU A 178 24.93 -17.50 -22.93
N ALA A 179 24.71 -16.83 -21.79
CA ALA A 179 25.55 -15.71 -21.35
C ALA A 179 27.03 -16.13 -21.16
N TRP A 180 27.24 -17.33 -20.62
CA TRP A 180 28.59 -17.88 -20.49
C TRP A 180 29.26 -18.14 -21.85
N ILE A 181 28.54 -18.73 -22.80
CA ILE A 181 29.03 -18.96 -24.16
C ILE A 181 29.43 -17.63 -24.81
N ILE A 182 28.55 -16.63 -24.73
CA ILE A 182 28.79 -15.27 -25.26
C ILE A 182 30.00 -14.64 -24.59
N ALA A 183 30.14 -14.72 -23.27
CA ALA A 183 31.30 -14.20 -22.55
C ALA A 183 32.62 -14.84 -23.01
N VAL A 184 32.61 -16.16 -23.26
CA VAL A 184 33.77 -16.89 -23.80
C VAL A 184 34.09 -16.44 -25.24
N MET A 185 33.07 -16.23 -26.07
CA MET A 185 33.26 -15.72 -27.44
C MET A 185 33.84 -14.30 -27.44
N ILE A 186 33.33 -13.41 -26.59
CA ILE A 186 33.85 -12.04 -26.43
C ILE A 186 35.31 -12.07 -26.00
N ASP A 187 35.66 -12.89 -25.00
CA ASP A 187 37.05 -13.01 -24.51
C ASP A 187 38.02 -13.53 -25.58
N LYS A 188 37.58 -14.43 -26.46
CA LYS A 188 38.43 -15.06 -27.46
C LYS A 188 38.55 -14.30 -28.78
N HIS A 189 37.48 -13.63 -29.21
CA HIS A 189 37.34 -13.18 -30.59
C HIS A 189 37.17 -11.66 -30.75
N LEU A 190 36.90 -10.92 -29.68
CA LEU A 190 36.69 -9.47 -29.76
C LEU A 190 37.85 -8.70 -29.12
N GLU A 191 38.63 -7.98 -29.95
CA GLU A 191 39.63 -7.03 -29.46
C GLU A 191 39.06 -5.97 -28.53
N LEU A 192 37.75 -5.64 -28.67
CA LEU A 192 37.00 -4.73 -27.82
C LEU A 192 37.03 -5.14 -26.35
N SER A 193 37.18 -6.44 -26.07
CA SER A 193 37.28 -6.95 -24.70
C SER A 193 38.55 -6.47 -23.95
N ASN A 194 39.54 -5.96 -24.67
CA ASN A 194 40.77 -5.38 -24.12
C ASN A 194 40.65 -3.85 -23.94
N ALA A 195 39.71 -3.21 -24.61
CA ALA A 195 39.53 -1.76 -24.60
C ALA A 195 38.72 -1.25 -23.40
N ILE A 196 37.85 -2.11 -22.83
CA ILE A 196 36.98 -1.73 -21.70
C ILE A 196 37.62 -2.20 -20.38
N PRO A 197 37.91 -1.30 -19.43
CA PRO A 197 38.42 -1.69 -18.12
C PRO A 197 37.40 -2.57 -17.38
N LEU A 198 37.88 -3.68 -16.78
CA LEU A 198 37.00 -4.64 -16.10
C LEU A 198 36.25 -4.06 -14.90
N ASN A 199 36.83 -3.07 -14.23
CA ASN A 199 36.14 -2.36 -13.14
C ASN A 199 34.94 -1.53 -13.64
N GLU A 200 35.03 -0.90 -14.81
CA GLU A 200 33.91 -0.16 -15.41
C GLU A 200 32.83 -1.16 -15.91
N LEU A 201 33.23 -2.31 -16.43
CA LEU A 201 32.27 -3.34 -16.81
C LEU A 201 31.50 -3.91 -15.58
N MET A 202 32.21 -4.06 -14.44
CA MET A 202 31.54 -4.44 -13.18
C MET A 202 30.56 -3.38 -12.68
N LEU A 203 30.87 -2.08 -12.88
CA LEU A 203 29.96 -0.99 -12.52
C LEU A 203 28.71 -0.94 -13.41
N LEU A 204 28.74 -1.58 -14.57
CA LEU A 204 27.55 -1.80 -15.41
C LEU A 204 26.82 -3.10 -15.06
N ALA A 205 27.56 -4.16 -14.73
CA ALA A 205 27.01 -5.47 -14.42
C ALA A 205 26.27 -5.51 -13.05
N ALA A 206 26.89 -4.94 -12.00
CA ALA A 206 26.34 -5.02 -10.66
C ALA A 206 24.95 -4.39 -10.54
N PRO A 207 24.64 -3.19 -11.08
CA PRO A 207 23.30 -2.63 -11.06
C PRO A 207 22.25 -3.53 -11.71
N CYS A 208 22.57 -4.22 -12.80
CA CYS A 208 21.63 -5.15 -13.45
C CYS A 208 21.27 -6.33 -12.54
N TRP A 209 22.25 -6.94 -11.90
CA TRP A 209 22.03 -8.05 -10.98
C TRP A 209 21.30 -7.62 -9.71
N VAL A 210 21.72 -6.50 -9.12
CA VAL A 210 21.08 -5.99 -7.89
C VAL A 210 19.67 -5.51 -8.16
N PHE A 211 19.40 -4.85 -9.30
CA PHE A 211 18.05 -4.52 -9.73
C PHE A 211 17.18 -5.77 -9.86
N PHE A 212 17.67 -6.81 -10.55
CA PHE A 212 16.94 -8.07 -10.65
C PHE A 212 16.61 -8.65 -9.28
N MET A 213 17.59 -8.70 -8.36
CA MET A 213 17.35 -9.22 -7.00
C MET A 213 16.41 -8.34 -6.19
N MET A 214 16.59 -7.04 -6.25
CA MET A 214 15.74 -6.06 -5.56
C MET A 214 14.27 -6.23 -5.95
N GLU A 215 13.97 -6.23 -7.24
CA GLU A 215 12.59 -6.33 -7.72
C GLU A 215 12.01 -7.74 -7.52
N ASN A 216 12.82 -8.79 -7.42
CA ASN A 216 12.32 -10.12 -7.01
C ASN A 216 12.04 -10.20 -5.51
N ILE A 217 12.82 -9.53 -4.64
CA ILE A 217 12.51 -9.41 -3.20
C ILE A 217 11.14 -8.73 -3.03
N LEU A 218 10.90 -7.69 -3.81
CA LEU A 218 9.64 -6.93 -3.82
C LEU A 218 8.53 -7.68 -4.58
N GLY A 219 8.89 -8.74 -5.35
CA GLY A 219 8.02 -9.52 -6.22
C GLY A 219 7.49 -8.79 -7.45
N ASN A 220 8.07 -7.64 -7.81
CA ASN A 220 7.60 -6.78 -8.90
C ASN A 220 8.26 -7.06 -10.25
N PHE A 221 9.38 -7.77 -10.28
CA PHE A 221 10.25 -7.87 -11.45
C PHE A 221 9.50 -8.21 -12.73
N PHE A 222 8.54 -9.15 -12.66
CA PHE A 222 7.80 -9.63 -13.82
C PHE A 222 6.72 -8.65 -14.32
N TYR A 223 6.32 -7.68 -13.50
CA TYR A 223 5.31 -6.67 -13.84
C TYR A 223 5.90 -5.40 -14.44
N ILE A 224 7.19 -5.16 -14.26
CA ILE A 224 7.87 -3.96 -14.74
C ILE A 224 8.19 -4.11 -16.23
N ASN A 225 7.73 -3.18 -17.06
CA ASN A 225 8.09 -3.17 -18.47
C ASN A 225 9.57 -2.91 -18.70
N THR A 226 10.10 -3.39 -19.84
CA THR A 226 11.54 -3.31 -20.17
C THR A 226 12.08 -1.88 -20.18
N GLY A 227 11.27 -0.88 -20.59
CA GLY A 227 11.70 0.52 -20.58
C GLY A 227 11.94 1.06 -19.18
N LEU A 228 11.03 0.77 -18.24
CA LEU A 228 11.20 1.15 -16.84
C LEU A 228 12.36 0.41 -16.17
N ARG A 229 12.61 -0.87 -16.51
CA ARG A 229 13.80 -1.59 -16.03
C ARG A 229 15.09 -0.92 -16.48
N LEU A 230 15.18 -0.58 -17.77
CA LEU A 230 16.34 0.14 -18.30
C LEU A 230 16.56 1.50 -17.64
N LEU A 231 15.47 2.24 -17.39
CA LEU A 231 15.53 3.53 -16.69
C LEU A 231 16.04 3.38 -15.26
N ASN A 232 15.49 2.43 -14.50
CA ASN A 232 15.94 2.17 -13.13
C ASN A 232 17.41 1.73 -13.06
N VAL A 233 17.81 0.82 -13.93
CA VAL A 233 19.22 0.39 -14.02
C VAL A 233 20.11 1.56 -14.42
N GLY A 234 19.67 2.43 -15.34
CA GLY A 234 20.40 3.65 -15.71
C GLY A 234 20.63 4.59 -14.52
N ILE A 235 19.61 4.82 -13.71
CA ILE A 235 19.73 5.61 -12.47
C ILE A 235 20.66 4.92 -11.48
N MET A 236 20.54 3.62 -11.28
CA MET A 236 21.42 2.84 -10.40
C MET A 236 22.87 2.94 -10.86
N ILE A 237 23.17 2.86 -12.15
CA ILE A 237 24.53 3.01 -12.69
C ILE A 237 25.13 4.36 -12.27
N VAL A 238 24.36 5.44 -12.32
CA VAL A 238 24.81 6.78 -11.86
C VAL A 238 25.15 6.75 -10.37
N ILE A 239 24.27 6.18 -9.56
CA ILE A 239 24.50 6.07 -8.11
C ILE A 239 25.72 5.21 -7.80
N TYR A 240 25.85 4.06 -8.44
CA TYR A 240 27.03 3.19 -8.30
C TYR A 240 28.32 3.92 -8.66
N LYS A 241 28.27 4.76 -9.69
CA LYS A 241 29.44 5.56 -10.07
C LYS A 241 29.75 6.61 -9.01
N ILE A 242 28.75 7.25 -8.41
CA ILE A 242 28.95 8.19 -7.30
C ILE A 242 29.59 7.48 -6.10
N PHE A 243 29.07 6.34 -5.67
CA PHE A 243 29.67 5.54 -4.59
C PHE A 243 31.10 5.15 -4.90
N HIS A 244 31.36 4.69 -6.15
CA HIS A 244 32.67 4.32 -6.59
C HIS A 244 33.68 5.49 -6.55
N LEU A 245 33.25 6.71 -6.88
CA LEU A 245 34.08 7.92 -6.81
C LEU A 245 34.32 8.36 -5.38
N ILE A 246 33.28 8.38 -4.52
CA ILE A 246 33.40 8.77 -3.10
C ILE A 246 34.40 7.86 -2.37
N PHE A 247 34.37 6.55 -2.64
CA PHE A 247 35.26 5.59 -2.00
C PHE A 247 36.58 5.36 -2.79
N PHE A 248 37.02 6.37 -3.53
CA PHE A 248 38.30 6.36 -4.24
C PHE A 248 38.48 5.15 -5.15
N ARG A 249 37.42 4.72 -5.84
CA ARG A 249 37.38 3.58 -6.77
C ARG A 249 37.78 2.23 -6.14
N ARG A 250 37.47 2.05 -4.87
CA ARG A 250 37.68 0.80 -4.16
C ARG A 250 36.46 -0.12 -4.32
N PRO A 251 36.65 -1.45 -4.24
CA PRO A 251 35.54 -2.41 -4.22
C PRO A 251 34.50 -2.14 -3.12
N MET A 252 34.90 -1.44 -2.07
CA MET A 252 34.02 -1.03 -0.97
C MET A 252 32.86 -0.14 -1.44
N GLY A 253 33.11 0.77 -2.40
CA GLY A 253 32.05 1.63 -2.93
C GLY A 253 30.98 0.81 -3.67
N LEU A 254 31.38 -0.19 -4.47
CA LEU A 254 30.46 -1.12 -5.10
C LEU A 254 29.63 -1.90 -4.07
N ASN A 255 30.31 -2.47 -3.08
CA ASN A 255 29.63 -3.27 -2.05
C ASN A 255 28.63 -2.44 -1.24
N LEU A 256 29.00 -1.19 -0.90
CA LEU A 256 28.09 -0.30 -0.16
C LEU A 256 26.86 0.04 -1.00
N ALA A 257 27.00 0.26 -2.31
CA ALA A 257 25.87 0.46 -3.20
C ALA A 257 24.98 -0.79 -3.26
N ASN A 258 25.57 -2.00 -3.43
CA ASN A 258 24.82 -3.27 -3.42
C ASN A 258 23.97 -3.38 -2.15
N ILE A 259 24.62 -3.29 -0.98
CA ILE A 259 23.94 -3.40 0.34
C ILE A 259 22.85 -2.36 0.48
N THR A 260 23.08 -1.12 0.05
CA THR A 260 22.08 -0.04 0.14
C THR A 260 20.79 -0.39 -0.60
N PHE A 261 20.89 -0.87 -1.84
CA PHE A 261 19.72 -1.25 -2.63
C PHE A 261 19.07 -2.54 -2.13
N THR A 262 19.85 -3.52 -1.69
CA THR A 262 19.30 -4.76 -1.11
C THR A 262 18.56 -4.47 0.20
N LEU A 263 19.11 -3.65 1.08
CA LEU A 263 18.43 -3.21 2.30
C LEU A 263 17.18 -2.39 1.99
N TYR A 264 17.23 -1.50 1.00
CA TYR A 264 16.04 -0.76 0.55
C TYR A 264 14.91 -1.71 0.14
N ALA A 265 15.21 -2.76 -0.64
CA ALA A 265 14.23 -3.74 -1.05
C ALA A 265 13.64 -4.52 0.15
N ILE A 266 14.48 -4.97 1.07
CA ILE A 266 14.06 -5.69 2.26
C ILE A 266 13.14 -4.82 3.13
N VAL A 267 13.56 -3.58 3.43
CA VAL A 267 12.75 -2.64 4.22
C VAL A 267 11.43 -2.32 3.52
N SER A 268 11.46 -2.11 2.19
CA SER A 268 10.25 -1.84 1.41
C SER A 268 9.25 -3.01 1.48
N THR A 269 9.71 -4.26 1.47
CA THR A 269 8.83 -5.43 1.62
C THR A 269 8.06 -5.39 2.94
N PHE A 270 8.72 -5.03 4.04
CA PHE A 270 8.04 -4.89 5.32
C PHE A 270 7.06 -3.71 5.32
N VAL A 271 7.43 -2.56 4.74
CA VAL A 271 6.53 -1.40 4.63
C VAL A 271 5.26 -1.76 3.83
N VAL A 272 5.39 -2.56 2.76
CA VAL A 272 4.23 -3.04 1.99
C VAL A 272 3.31 -3.90 2.85
N VAL A 273 3.85 -4.81 3.66
CA VAL A 273 3.04 -5.66 4.55
C VAL A 273 2.22 -4.83 5.55
N PHE A 274 2.78 -3.73 6.08
CA PHE A 274 2.10 -2.91 7.09
C PHE A 274 1.19 -1.84 6.51
N ARG A 275 1.56 -1.26 5.37
CA ARG A 275 0.91 -0.07 4.83
C ARG A 275 0.26 -0.28 3.48
N ASN A 276 0.33 -1.49 2.96
CA ASN A 276 -0.16 -1.87 1.63
C ASN A 276 0.32 -0.92 0.51
N ARG A 277 1.49 -0.31 0.68
CA ARG A 277 2.15 0.57 -0.27
C ARG A 277 3.67 0.52 -0.12
N PRO A 278 4.43 0.86 -1.19
CA PRO A 278 5.88 0.93 -1.12
C PRO A 278 6.37 2.06 -0.21
N ILE A 279 7.65 1.97 0.16
CA ILE A 279 8.33 3.03 0.90
C ILE A 279 8.32 4.34 0.10
N ALA A 280 7.94 5.43 0.73
CA ALA A 280 7.90 6.76 0.16
C ALA A 280 8.98 7.66 0.80
N PRO A 281 9.38 8.78 0.17
CA PRO A 281 10.39 9.68 0.73
C PRO A 281 10.08 10.17 2.14
N TRP A 282 8.83 10.39 2.44
CA TRP A 282 8.36 10.86 3.75
C TRP A 282 8.39 9.78 4.84
N ASP A 283 8.48 8.48 4.48
CA ASP A 283 8.64 7.41 5.48
C ASP A 283 9.96 7.54 6.25
N PHE A 284 10.98 8.16 5.65
CA PHE A 284 12.22 8.49 6.34
C PHE A 284 12.02 9.48 7.49
N THR A 285 10.97 10.30 7.45
CA THR A 285 10.61 11.22 8.54
C THR A 285 9.93 10.50 9.71
N ALA A 286 9.34 9.34 9.46
CA ALA A 286 8.66 8.50 10.45
C ALA A 286 9.53 7.29 10.90
N LEU A 287 10.82 7.29 10.59
CA LEU A 287 11.72 6.17 10.89
C LEU A 287 11.76 5.81 12.38
N GLY A 288 11.72 6.84 13.27
CA GLY A 288 11.66 6.64 14.71
C GLY A 288 10.42 5.83 15.12
N THR A 289 9.24 6.25 14.69
CA THR A 289 7.97 5.55 14.94
C THR A 289 8.01 4.11 14.38
N ALA A 290 8.52 3.94 13.17
CA ALA A 290 8.65 2.61 12.56
C ALA A 290 9.57 1.68 13.36
N MET A 291 10.66 2.20 13.92
CA MET A 291 11.57 1.42 14.77
C MET A 291 10.96 1.03 16.12
N ASP A 292 10.16 1.90 16.72
CA ASP A 292 9.48 1.63 17.99
C ASP A 292 8.47 0.49 17.87
N VAL A 293 7.76 0.40 16.75
CA VAL A 293 6.78 -0.67 16.50
C VAL A 293 7.38 -1.94 15.86
N ALA A 294 8.56 -1.85 15.24
CA ALA A 294 9.18 -2.98 14.54
C ALA A 294 9.43 -4.21 15.43
N ALA A 295 9.64 -4.00 16.74
CA ALA A 295 9.85 -5.07 17.71
C ALA A 295 8.60 -5.99 17.89
N ASN A 296 7.41 -5.48 17.57
CA ASN A 296 6.14 -6.19 17.71
C ASN A 296 5.75 -6.99 16.45
N TYR A 297 6.61 -6.98 15.42
CA TYR A 297 6.36 -7.67 14.16
C TYR A 297 7.40 -8.75 13.90
N ASP A 298 6.92 -9.91 13.43
CA ASP A 298 7.77 -11.00 13.00
C ASP A 298 8.48 -10.68 11.70
N ILE A 299 9.76 -10.34 11.81
CA ILE A 299 10.62 -10.04 10.67
C ILE A 299 11.35 -11.32 10.25
N HIS A 300 10.82 -12.03 9.26
CA HIS A 300 11.45 -13.22 8.71
C HIS A 300 12.14 -12.95 7.37
N LEU A 301 13.43 -13.31 7.31
CA LEU A 301 14.16 -13.30 6.03
C LEU A 301 13.74 -14.51 5.20
N ASN A 302 13.18 -14.27 4.04
CA ASN A 302 12.88 -15.33 3.09
C ASN A 302 14.12 -15.77 2.29
N TYR A 303 14.02 -16.88 1.57
CA TYR A 303 15.14 -17.45 0.79
C TYR A 303 15.64 -16.51 -0.33
N ILE A 304 14.77 -15.64 -0.89
CA ILE A 304 15.15 -14.67 -1.93
C ILE A 304 16.04 -13.58 -1.33
N MET A 305 15.71 -13.09 -0.13
CA MET A 305 16.53 -12.11 0.60
C MET A 305 17.93 -12.67 0.93
N ILE A 306 17.97 -13.92 1.40
CA ILE A 306 19.25 -14.61 1.67
C ILE A 306 20.06 -14.75 0.38
N PHE A 307 19.41 -15.13 -0.73
CA PHE A 307 20.07 -15.26 -2.01
C PHE A 307 20.60 -13.92 -2.53
N ALA A 308 19.90 -12.82 -2.30
CA ALA A 308 20.38 -11.48 -2.65
C ALA A 308 21.69 -11.13 -1.93
N PHE A 309 21.82 -11.42 -0.64
CA PHE A 309 23.08 -11.22 0.09
C PHE A 309 24.22 -12.10 -0.46
N ILE A 310 23.92 -13.32 -0.92
CA ILE A 310 24.90 -14.19 -1.57
C ILE A 310 25.38 -13.56 -2.90
N VAL A 311 24.46 -13.03 -3.71
CA VAL A 311 24.79 -12.31 -4.95
C VAL A 311 25.63 -11.08 -4.66
N ASP A 312 25.28 -10.26 -3.67
CA ASP A 312 26.06 -9.09 -3.26
C ASP A 312 27.50 -9.48 -2.85
N ALA A 313 27.65 -10.53 -2.05
CA ALA A 313 28.94 -11.05 -1.65
C ALA A 313 29.76 -11.55 -2.85
N MET A 314 29.12 -12.24 -3.78
CA MET A 314 29.75 -12.72 -5.01
C MET A 314 30.25 -11.55 -5.88
N LEU A 315 29.41 -10.52 -6.11
CA LEU A 315 29.78 -9.33 -6.87
C LEU A 315 30.96 -8.60 -6.22
N TYR A 316 30.96 -8.48 -4.89
CA TYR A 316 32.05 -7.89 -4.13
C TYR A 316 33.35 -8.68 -4.27
N LEU A 317 33.31 -10.00 -4.12
CA LEU A 317 34.49 -10.86 -4.27
C LEU A 317 35.06 -10.79 -5.68
N VAL A 318 34.22 -10.83 -6.71
CA VAL A 318 34.67 -10.68 -8.11
C VAL A 318 35.34 -9.33 -8.30
N MET A 319 34.75 -8.24 -7.80
CA MET A 319 35.36 -6.90 -7.90
C MET A 319 36.70 -6.79 -7.18
N ARG A 320 36.85 -7.51 -6.06
CA ARG A 320 38.17 -7.60 -5.38
C ARG A 320 39.25 -8.29 -6.21
N CYS A 321 38.88 -9.23 -7.09
CA CYS A 321 39.76 -9.95 -7.97
C CYS A 321 40.06 -9.17 -9.26
N VAL A 322 39.32 -8.13 -9.59
CA VAL A 322 39.56 -7.28 -10.76
C VAL A 322 40.82 -6.45 -10.52
N PRO A 323 41.78 -6.46 -11.47
CA PRO A 323 42.99 -5.66 -11.37
C PRO A 323 42.67 -4.18 -11.25
N ARG A 324 43.39 -3.48 -10.36
CA ARG A 324 43.25 -2.02 -10.23
C ARG A 324 43.75 -1.36 -11.50
N ASP A 325 42.89 -0.58 -12.11
CA ASP A 325 43.27 0.26 -13.23
C ASP A 325 44.14 1.42 -12.69
N LYS A 326 45.41 1.45 -13.17
CA LYS A 326 46.39 2.50 -12.83
C LYS A 326 46.35 3.65 -13.82
N THR A 327 45.57 3.54 -14.90
CA THR A 327 45.52 4.56 -15.96
C THR A 327 44.87 5.83 -15.50
N LYS A 328 45.30 6.99 -16.03
CA LYS A 328 44.63 8.26 -15.86
C LYS A 328 43.18 8.14 -16.34
N ILE A 329 42.23 8.63 -15.57
CA ILE A 329 40.82 8.58 -15.91
C ILE A 329 40.60 9.22 -17.28
N ASN A 330 40.20 8.43 -18.23
CA ASN A 330 39.62 8.99 -19.44
C ASN A 330 38.30 9.68 -19.08
N LYS A 331 38.14 10.95 -19.46
CA LYS A 331 36.94 11.77 -19.18
C LYS A 331 35.66 11.07 -19.61
N TRP A 332 35.71 10.22 -20.64
CA TRP A 332 34.56 9.42 -21.10
C TRP A 332 34.05 8.42 -20.03
N TYR A 333 34.93 7.86 -19.21
CA TYR A 333 34.52 6.94 -18.14
C TYR A 333 33.85 7.65 -16.95
N THR A 334 33.96 8.98 -16.86
CA THR A 334 33.18 9.78 -15.90
C THR A 334 31.86 10.25 -16.49
N ALA A 335 31.78 10.39 -17.81
CA ALA A 335 30.62 10.94 -18.51
C ALA A 335 29.58 9.86 -18.93
N TYR A 336 30.00 8.60 -19.18
CA TYR A 336 29.07 7.57 -19.70
C TYR A 336 27.83 7.33 -18.82
N PRO A 337 27.89 7.37 -17.47
CA PRO A 337 26.70 7.14 -16.67
C PRO A 337 25.62 8.20 -16.93
N ILE A 338 26.05 9.46 -17.13
CA ILE A 338 25.14 10.55 -17.48
C ILE A 338 24.58 10.31 -18.89
N ILE A 339 25.40 9.87 -19.82
CA ILE A 339 24.96 9.55 -21.18
C ILE A 339 23.95 8.40 -21.16
N VAL A 340 24.22 7.33 -20.40
CA VAL A 340 23.29 6.19 -20.22
C VAL A 340 21.96 6.67 -19.65
N LEU A 341 22.00 7.53 -18.61
CA LEU A 341 20.79 8.07 -18.02
C LEU A 341 20.00 8.95 -19.01
N VAL A 342 20.68 9.84 -19.75
CA VAL A 342 20.03 10.70 -20.76
C VAL A 342 19.42 9.84 -21.87
N VAL A 343 20.12 8.81 -22.33
CA VAL A 343 19.61 7.87 -23.34
C VAL A 343 18.39 7.11 -22.78
N ALA A 344 18.45 6.63 -21.55
CA ALA A 344 17.32 5.93 -20.91
C ALA A 344 16.11 6.84 -20.75
N LEU A 345 16.30 8.10 -20.33
CA LEU A 345 15.25 9.10 -20.24
C LEU A 345 14.66 9.44 -21.62
N PHE A 346 15.51 9.59 -22.64
CA PHE A 346 15.08 9.88 -24.01
C PHE A 346 14.24 8.73 -24.59
N PHE A 347 14.70 7.48 -24.45
CA PHE A 347 13.92 6.31 -24.88
C PHE A 347 12.65 6.13 -24.09
N ASN A 348 12.65 6.41 -22.79
CA ASN A 348 11.44 6.40 -22.00
C ASN A 348 10.45 7.48 -22.47
N SER A 349 10.92 8.70 -22.77
CA SER A 349 10.08 9.80 -23.24
C SER A 349 9.48 9.55 -24.63
N ILE A 350 10.29 9.01 -25.58
CA ILE A 350 9.79 8.65 -26.92
C ILE A 350 8.90 7.41 -26.85
N GLY A 351 9.30 6.40 -26.11
CA GLY A 351 8.52 5.19 -25.93
C GLY A 351 7.16 5.46 -25.32
N SER A 352 7.09 6.42 -24.39
CA SER A 352 5.87 6.87 -23.78
C SER A 352 4.89 7.55 -24.73
N TYR A 353 5.40 8.24 -25.73
CA TYR A 353 4.55 8.90 -26.72
C TYR A 353 4.03 7.95 -27.81
N TYR A 354 4.75 6.88 -28.12
CA TYR A 354 4.47 6.00 -29.25
C TYR A 354 4.36 4.52 -28.96
N LEU A 355 4.93 4.00 -27.88
CA LEU A 355 5.06 2.57 -27.65
C LEU A 355 4.75 2.11 -26.20
N TRP A 356 4.77 3.02 -25.22
CA TRP A 356 4.58 2.66 -23.82
C TRP A 356 3.59 3.61 -23.14
N ASP A 357 2.52 3.08 -22.63
CA ASP A 357 1.57 3.89 -21.87
C ASP A 357 2.23 4.39 -20.58
N ILE A 358 2.59 5.69 -20.55
CA ILE A 358 3.17 6.35 -19.35
C ILE A 358 2.16 6.46 -18.21
N ARG A 359 0.92 6.04 -18.39
CA ARG A 359 0.00 5.94 -17.26
C ARG A 359 0.62 5.11 -16.14
N LEU A 360 1.53 4.18 -16.44
CA LEU A 360 2.36 3.49 -15.43
C LEU A 360 3.23 4.43 -14.56
N LEU A 361 3.55 5.64 -15.01
CA LEU A 361 4.14 6.67 -14.16
C LEU A 361 3.08 7.48 -13.40
N SER A 362 1.83 7.46 -13.84
CA SER A 362 0.71 8.18 -13.19
C SER A 362 -0.13 7.31 -12.25
N THR A 363 -0.15 6.00 -12.41
CA THR A 363 -0.88 5.05 -11.57
C THR A 363 -0.09 4.60 -10.35
N PHE A 364 0.43 5.54 -9.60
CA PHE A 364 0.99 5.27 -8.28
C PHE A 364 -0.06 4.71 -7.30
N GLN A 365 -1.32 4.76 -7.68
CA GLN A 365 -2.43 4.45 -6.79
C GLN A 365 -2.91 3.00 -6.85
N ASN A 366 -2.57 2.23 -7.88
CA ASN A 366 -3.23 0.96 -8.09
C ASN A 366 -2.34 -0.28 -8.13
N GLU A 367 -0.99 -0.19 -8.17
CA GLU A 367 -0.24 -1.40 -8.48
C GLU A 367 1.16 -1.45 -7.88
N GLY A 368 1.54 -2.62 -7.40
CA GLY A 368 2.85 -2.96 -6.84
C GLY A 368 4.07 -2.70 -7.75
N THR A 369 3.84 -2.17 -8.94
CA THR A 369 4.89 -1.78 -9.91
C THR A 369 5.70 -0.55 -9.52
N THR A 370 5.36 0.12 -8.42
CA THR A 370 5.91 1.42 -8.05
C THR A 370 7.03 1.36 -7.02
N LEU A 371 7.47 0.17 -6.64
CA LEU A 371 8.62 -0.02 -5.76
C LEU A 371 9.96 0.27 -6.47
N THR A 372 9.92 0.68 -7.72
CA THR A 372 11.10 1.09 -8.46
C THR A 372 11.67 2.41 -7.93
N PHE A 373 12.97 2.58 -8.03
CA PHE A 373 13.65 3.82 -7.63
C PHE A 373 13.11 5.05 -8.39
N THR A 374 12.64 4.89 -9.61
CA THR A 374 11.97 5.97 -10.37
C THR A 374 10.69 6.45 -9.70
N GLY A 375 9.88 5.55 -9.15
CA GLY A 375 8.71 5.89 -8.37
C GLY A 375 9.06 6.71 -7.12
N LEU A 376 10.10 6.30 -6.38
CA LEU A 376 10.61 7.04 -5.22
C LEU A 376 11.04 8.46 -5.58
N VAL A 377 11.80 8.62 -6.67
CA VAL A 377 12.25 9.95 -7.15
C VAL A 377 11.07 10.81 -7.58
N ARG A 378 10.10 10.23 -8.27
CA ARG A 378 8.90 10.95 -8.69
C ARG A 378 8.11 11.45 -7.49
N GLN A 379 7.83 10.62 -6.50
CA GLN A 379 7.16 11.02 -5.26
C GLN A 379 7.87 12.18 -4.58
N PHE A 380 9.20 12.16 -4.56
CA PHE A 380 9.98 13.26 -3.98
C PHE A 380 9.79 14.58 -4.75
N LEU A 381 9.71 14.52 -6.08
CA LEU A 381 9.54 15.71 -6.93
C LEU A 381 8.09 16.25 -6.91
N GLU A 382 7.10 15.37 -6.77
CA GLU A 382 5.67 15.71 -6.81
C GLU A 382 5.09 16.01 -5.42
N ASN A 383 5.91 16.07 -4.37
CA ASN A 383 5.49 16.22 -2.97
C ASN A 383 4.99 17.63 -2.62
N GLN A 384 4.23 18.28 -3.49
CA GLN A 384 3.58 19.56 -3.22
C GLN A 384 2.06 19.36 -3.22
N PRO A 385 1.33 19.92 -2.22
CA PRO A 385 -0.13 19.91 -2.26
C PRO A 385 -0.64 20.53 -3.54
N THR A 386 -1.57 19.87 -4.21
CA THR A 386 -2.21 20.39 -5.40
C THR A 386 -3.24 21.46 -5.02
N LYS A 387 -3.23 22.59 -5.71
CA LYS A 387 -4.29 23.59 -5.53
C LYS A 387 -5.59 23.05 -6.14
N PRO A 388 -6.73 23.15 -5.44
CA PRO A 388 -8.03 22.82 -6.01
C PRO A 388 -8.33 23.64 -7.28
N ASP A 389 -9.10 23.05 -8.18
CA ASP A 389 -9.54 23.75 -9.39
C ASP A 389 -10.34 25.01 -9.00
N GLY A 390 -10.02 26.13 -9.66
CA GLY A 390 -10.67 27.42 -9.42
C GLY A 390 -10.23 28.11 -8.11
N TYR A 391 -9.14 27.69 -7.48
CA TYR A 391 -8.57 28.38 -6.31
C TYR A 391 -8.09 29.78 -6.68
N SER A 392 -8.61 30.79 -5.95
CA SER A 392 -8.10 32.16 -5.95
C SER A 392 -8.26 32.79 -4.56
N GLU A 393 -7.45 33.81 -4.25
CA GLU A 393 -7.58 34.53 -2.97
C GLU A 393 -8.93 35.25 -2.85
N ASP A 394 -9.45 35.80 -3.93
CA ASP A 394 -10.75 36.48 -3.94
C ASP A 394 -11.89 35.49 -3.61
N LYS A 395 -11.86 34.29 -4.22
CA LYS A 395 -12.84 33.25 -3.95
C LYS A 395 -12.74 32.75 -2.52
N LEU A 396 -11.52 32.59 -1.99
CA LEU A 396 -11.30 32.20 -0.59
C LEU A 396 -11.84 33.25 0.38
N ASN A 397 -11.65 34.55 0.10
CA ASN A 397 -12.15 35.62 0.93
C ASN A 397 -13.69 35.69 0.87
N ALA A 398 -14.28 35.51 -0.30
CA ALA A 398 -15.75 35.44 -0.45
C ALA A 398 -16.36 34.28 0.34
N LEU A 399 -15.75 33.09 0.30
CA LEU A 399 -16.17 31.94 1.10
C LEU A 399 -16.04 32.21 2.60
N LYS A 400 -14.94 32.84 3.05
CA LYS A 400 -14.77 33.22 4.47
C LYS A 400 -15.87 34.16 4.96
N GLU A 401 -16.25 35.16 4.13
CA GLU A 401 -17.31 36.11 4.45
C GLU A 401 -18.68 35.42 4.49
N GLU A 402 -18.97 34.57 3.50
CA GLU A 402 -20.22 33.78 3.44
C GLU A 402 -20.37 32.91 4.69
N TYR A 403 -19.39 32.06 5.00
CA TYR A 403 -19.47 31.14 6.13
C TYR A 403 -19.38 31.83 7.48
N SER A 404 -18.65 32.95 7.59
CA SER A 404 -18.64 33.77 8.80
C SER A 404 -20.04 34.41 9.07
N THR A 405 -20.77 34.76 8.04
CA THR A 405 -22.11 35.29 8.13
C THR A 405 -23.12 34.22 8.54
N LYS A 406 -23.02 33.03 7.92
CA LYS A 406 -23.85 31.87 8.31
C LYS A 406 -23.60 31.47 9.76
N ALA A 407 -22.36 31.33 10.21
CA ALA A 407 -22.03 30.96 11.59
C ALA A 407 -22.58 31.94 12.62
N LYS A 408 -22.61 33.24 12.31
CA LYS A 408 -23.23 34.24 13.20
C LYS A 408 -24.74 34.10 13.26
N ALA A 409 -25.40 33.82 12.13
CA ALA A 409 -26.83 33.62 12.09
C ALA A 409 -27.25 32.35 12.84
N ASP A 410 -26.48 31.27 12.71
CA ASP A 410 -26.70 30.01 13.42
C ASP A 410 -26.52 30.22 14.94
N ALA A 411 -25.46 30.93 15.37
CA ALA A 411 -25.21 31.24 16.77
C ALA A 411 -26.32 32.12 17.43
N GLU A 412 -26.95 33.02 16.67
CA GLU A 412 -28.08 33.84 17.14
C GLU A 412 -29.36 33.01 17.24
N ALA A 413 -29.52 31.96 16.44
CA ALA A 413 -30.69 31.07 16.46
C ALA A 413 -30.65 30.07 17.62
N ASP A 414 -29.47 29.70 18.11
CA ASP A 414 -29.26 28.65 19.09
C ASP A 414 -29.09 29.12 20.55
N GLU A 415 -29.64 30.29 20.94
CA GLU A 415 -29.55 30.83 22.30
C GLU A 415 -30.04 29.90 23.43
N LYS A 416 -30.54 28.70 23.10
CA LYS A 416 -31.19 27.80 24.08
C LYS A 416 -30.33 26.58 24.49
N ASN A 417 -29.22 26.35 23.88
CA ASN A 417 -28.50 25.09 24.10
C ASN A 417 -27.40 25.23 25.16
N THR A 418 -27.20 24.17 25.92
CA THR A 418 -26.25 24.07 27.03
C THR A 418 -24.83 23.92 26.49
N LYS A 419 -23.91 24.80 26.89
CA LYS A 419 -22.47 24.63 26.59
C LYS A 419 -21.87 23.67 27.59
N PRO A 420 -21.11 22.65 27.13
CA PRO A 420 -20.37 21.80 28.05
C PRO A 420 -19.18 22.56 28.66
N THR A 421 -18.93 22.32 29.95
CA THR A 421 -17.71 22.79 30.61
C THR A 421 -16.54 21.87 30.29
N THR A 422 -16.83 20.62 29.95
CA THR A 422 -15.80 19.63 29.62
C THR A 422 -16.16 18.92 28.31
N ILE A 423 -15.19 18.92 27.39
CA ILE A 423 -15.26 18.18 26.11
C ILE A 423 -14.10 17.19 26.08
N ILE A 424 -14.39 15.92 25.96
CA ILE A 424 -13.39 14.84 25.86
C ILE A 424 -13.53 14.21 24.48
N GLN A 425 -12.53 14.40 23.64
CA GLN A 425 -12.46 13.82 22.30
C GLN A 425 -11.48 12.65 22.29
N ILE A 426 -11.98 11.43 22.17
CA ILE A 426 -11.21 10.18 22.17
C ILE A 426 -11.13 9.66 20.74
N MET A 427 -9.92 9.60 20.23
CA MET A 427 -9.59 8.87 19.01
C MET A 427 -9.04 7.51 19.43
N ASN A 428 -9.86 6.47 19.29
CA ASN A 428 -9.49 5.13 19.72
C ASN A 428 -8.77 4.41 18.58
N GLU A 429 -7.58 3.94 18.88
CA GLU A 429 -6.69 3.23 17.94
C GLU A 429 -7.39 2.03 17.30
N SER A 430 -7.43 2.00 15.97
CA SER A 430 -8.00 0.92 15.14
C SER A 430 -9.44 0.51 15.52
N PHE A 431 -10.21 1.36 16.22
CA PHE A 431 -11.59 1.06 16.63
C PHE A 431 -12.51 1.03 15.41
N SER A 432 -13.09 -0.14 15.12
CA SER A 432 -13.80 -0.37 13.88
C SER A 432 -14.93 -1.37 14.05
N ASP A 433 -16.03 -1.11 13.35
CA ASP A 433 -17.06 -2.09 13.08
C ASP A 433 -16.76 -2.79 11.74
N LEU A 434 -16.31 -4.05 11.79
CA LEU A 434 -15.95 -4.81 10.60
C LEU A 434 -17.17 -5.26 9.79
N ASP A 435 -18.38 -5.23 10.37
CA ASP A 435 -19.63 -5.59 9.67
C ASP A 435 -20.08 -4.52 8.68
N ILE A 436 -19.42 -3.36 8.66
CA ILE A 436 -19.57 -2.36 7.58
C ILE A 436 -19.26 -2.98 6.19
N GLY A 437 -18.45 -4.04 6.13
CA GLY A 437 -18.19 -4.82 4.92
C GLY A 437 -19.38 -5.60 4.39
N GLY A 438 -20.49 -5.66 5.15
CA GLY A 438 -21.73 -6.36 4.76
C GLY A 438 -21.85 -7.76 5.36
N THR A 439 -21.10 -8.08 6.41
CA THR A 439 -21.21 -9.32 7.19
C THR A 439 -21.93 -9.04 8.52
N THR A 440 -22.12 -10.10 9.31
CA THR A 440 -22.60 -10.04 10.70
C THR A 440 -21.64 -10.81 11.63
N ILE A 441 -20.41 -10.97 11.21
CA ILE A 441 -19.41 -11.80 11.89
C ILE A 441 -18.90 -11.11 13.16
N ALA A 442 -18.79 -9.77 13.11
CA ALA A 442 -18.37 -8.93 14.21
C ALA A 442 -19.56 -8.39 15.06
N GLU A 443 -20.79 -8.86 14.79
CA GLU A 443 -21.96 -8.43 15.56
C GLU A 443 -21.79 -8.70 17.05
N GLY A 444 -22.10 -7.71 17.88
CA GLY A 444 -22.01 -7.82 19.34
C GLY A 444 -20.59 -7.70 19.92
N MET A 445 -19.61 -7.21 19.16
CA MET A 445 -18.27 -6.93 19.70
C MET A 445 -18.23 -5.65 20.55
N THR A 446 -19.13 -4.69 20.30
CA THR A 446 -19.24 -3.40 21.02
C THR A 446 -20.67 -3.17 21.51
N PRO A 447 -21.23 -4.06 22.35
CA PRO A 447 -22.63 -3.98 22.76
C PRO A 447 -22.94 -2.73 23.57
N TYR A 448 -22.02 -2.26 24.43
CA TYR A 448 -22.22 -1.08 25.23
C TYR A 448 -22.22 0.20 24.39
N PHE A 449 -21.19 0.37 23.55
CA PHE A 449 -21.11 1.50 22.62
C PHE A 449 -22.38 1.63 21.76
N ASN A 450 -22.89 0.50 21.29
CA ASN A 450 -24.10 0.48 20.46
C ASN A 450 -25.41 0.70 21.24
N SER A 451 -25.45 0.44 22.55
CA SER A 451 -26.64 0.57 23.38
C SER A 451 -26.83 1.97 23.96
N LEU A 452 -25.85 2.86 23.88
CA LEU A 452 -25.96 4.20 24.45
C LEU A 452 -27.07 5.01 23.80
N GLU A 453 -27.85 5.68 24.62
CA GLU A 453 -28.88 6.64 24.26
C GLU A 453 -28.38 8.08 24.44
N ASN A 454 -29.14 9.07 24.00
CA ASN A 454 -28.74 10.48 24.03
C ASN A 454 -27.45 10.73 23.27
N THR A 455 -27.44 10.34 21.99
CA THR A 455 -26.21 10.29 21.18
C THR A 455 -26.38 10.83 19.77
N ILE A 456 -25.31 11.43 19.25
CA ILE A 456 -25.12 11.65 17.82
C ILE A 456 -24.09 10.61 17.37
N ARG A 457 -24.42 9.77 16.38
CA ARG A 457 -23.56 8.66 15.96
C ARG A 457 -23.55 8.43 14.46
N GLY A 458 -22.72 7.56 13.99
CA GLY A 458 -22.73 7.12 12.59
C GLY A 458 -21.37 6.64 12.06
N ASN A 459 -21.22 6.77 10.74
CA ASN A 459 -20.06 6.31 9.99
C ASN A 459 -19.13 7.48 9.68
N LEU A 460 -17.89 7.40 10.19
CA LEU A 460 -16.82 8.36 9.93
C LEU A 460 -15.93 7.84 8.80
N TYR A 461 -15.85 8.61 7.72
CA TYR A 461 -14.99 8.32 6.59
C TYR A 461 -13.60 8.93 6.83
N VAL A 462 -12.61 8.06 7.02
CA VAL A 462 -11.22 8.41 7.31
C VAL A 462 -10.35 8.21 6.07
N SER A 463 -9.21 8.89 6.00
CA SER A 463 -8.35 8.89 4.81
C SER A 463 -7.28 7.80 4.80
N VAL A 464 -7.19 6.99 5.87
CA VAL A 464 -6.15 5.98 6.07
C VAL A 464 -6.72 4.66 6.53
N ARG A 465 -5.97 3.56 6.31
CA ARG A 465 -6.29 2.20 6.72
C ARG A 465 -5.04 1.48 7.22
N GLY A 466 -5.16 0.73 8.31
CA GLY A 466 -4.09 -0.10 8.86
C GLY A 466 -2.89 0.67 9.37
N GLY A 467 -3.06 1.97 9.63
CA GLY A 467 -2.03 2.88 10.13
C GLY A 467 -2.14 4.27 9.54
N GLY A 468 -1.35 5.21 10.05
CA GLY A 468 -1.42 6.61 9.64
C GLY A 468 -2.30 7.46 10.56
N THR A 469 -2.45 7.05 11.82
CA THR A 469 -3.22 7.70 12.89
C THR A 469 -3.15 9.21 12.86
N CYS A 470 -1.95 9.79 12.65
CA CYS A 470 -1.75 11.24 12.60
C CYS A 470 -2.47 11.95 11.45
N ASN A 471 -2.91 11.24 10.41
CA ASN A 471 -3.71 11.83 9.33
C ASN A 471 -5.13 12.10 9.82
N THR A 472 -5.74 11.13 10.51
CA THR A 472 -7.06 11.30 11.12
C THR A 472 -7.02 12.34 12.26
N GLU A 473 -5.95 12.36 13.09
CA GLU A 473 -5.72 13.46 14.05
C GLU A 473 -5.71 14.82 13.34
N TYR A 474 -4.93 14.94 12.26
CA TYR A 474 -4.85 16.20 11.51
C TYR A 474 -6.20 16.63 10.96
N GLU A 475 -6.96 15.72 10.35
CA GLU A 475 -8.28 16.02 9.76
C GLU A 475 -9.29 16.44 10.83
N THR A 476 -9.41 15.67 11.92
CA THR A 476 -10.39 15.90 12.97
C THR A 476 -10.08 17.10 13.86
N LEU A 477 -8.80 17.51 13.97
CA LEU A 477 -8.42 18.66 14.78
C LEU A 477 -8.32 19.97 13.99
N THR A 478 -8.09 19.90 12.66
CA THR A 478 -7.88 21.11 11.85
C THR A 478 -9.02 21.42 10.89
N GLY A 479 -9.91 20.45 10.64
CA GLY A 479 -10.94 20.57 9.60
C GLY A 479 -10.39 20.53 8.16
N ASN A 480 -9.07 20.32 7.98
CA ASN A 480 -8.46 20.19 6.66
C ASN A 480 -8.52 18.74 6.17
N SER A 481 -8.71 18.55 4.87
CA SER A 481 -8.66 17.22 4.26
C SER A 481 -7.23 16.87 3.80
N THR A 482 -6.84 15.62 4.01
CA THR A 482 -5.59 15.06 3.48
C THR A 482 -5.68 14.68 2.00
N ALA A 483 -6.87 14.77 1.38
CA ALA A 483 -7.09 14.48 -0.05
C ALA A 483 -6.24 15.34 -1.01
N PHE A 484 -5.73 16.47 -0.56
CA PHE A 484 -4.85 17.36 -1.33
C PHE A 484 -3.37 17.00 -1.22
N PHE A 485 -3.02 16.00 -0.42
CA PHE A 485 -1.67 15.49 -0.30
C PHE A 485 -1.49 14.22 -1.14
N GLN A 486 -0.25 13.89 -1.43
CA GLN A 486 0.08 12.58 -2.00
C GLN A 486 -0.30 11.45 -1.02
N ALA A 487 -0.73 10.31 -1.57
CA ALA A 487 -1.08 9.15 -0.75
C ALA A 487 0.06 8.78 0.21
N GLY A 488 -0.27 8.56 1.49
CA GLY A 488 0.69 8.19 2.53
C GLY A 488 1.56 9.32 3.06
N VAL A 489 1.27 10.58 2.73
CA VAL A 489 1.90 11.74 3.37
C VAL A 489 1.40 11.87 4.81
N TYR A 490 2.30 12.20 5.72
CA TYR A 490 2.02 12.46 7.14
C TYR A 490 2.12 13.95 7.42
N PRO A 491 1.00 14.69 7.55
CA PRO A 491 1.02 16.15 7.73
C PRO A 491 1.85 16.57 8.95
N TYR A 492 1.79 15.83 10.06
CA TYR A 492 2.54 16.12 11.27
C TYR A 492 4.06 16.14 11.06
N ASN A 493 4.56 15.28 10.18
CA ASN A 493 6.00 15.21 9.90
C ASN A 493 6.46 16.23 8.86
N MET A 494 5.58 16.64 7.94
CA MET A 494 5.98 17.38 6.73
C MET A 494 5.48 18.82 6.68
N TYR A 495 4.30 19.09 7.24
CA TYR A 495 3.63 20.38 7.05
C TYR A 495 3.37 21.16 8.33
N MET A 496 3.62 20.58 9.52
CA MET A 496 3.47 21.27 10.81
C MET A 496 4.69 22.11 11.18
N ASN A 497 5.13 22.98 10.26
CA ASN A 497 6.27 23.88 10.45
C ASN A 497 5.88 25.24 11.04
N ARG A 498 4.59 25.56 11.11
CA ARG A 498 4.00 26.78 11.69
C ARG A 498 2.73 26.44 12.44
N SER A 499 2.22 27.35 13.25
CA SER A 499 0.93 27.19 13.90
C SER A 499 -0.20 27.09 12.87
N VAL A 500 -1.10 26.14 13.07
CA VAL A 500 -2.23 25.83 12.19
C VAL A 500 -3.52 26.17 12.93
N PRO A 501 -4.47 26.87 12.31
CA PRO A 501 -5.81 27.01 12.86
C PRO A 501 -6.42 25.62 13.13
N SER A 502 -7.00 25.43 14.29
CA SER A 502 -7.48 24.12 14.74
C SER A 502 -8.59 24.31 15.79
N THR A 503 -9.30 23.23 16.09
CA THR A 503 -10.24 23.17 17.23
C THR A 503 -9.56 23.58 18.51
N ILE A 504 -8.30 23.16 18.74
CA ILE A 504 -7.51 23.52 19.92
C ILE A 504 -7.34 25.05 20.00
N SER A 505 -6.90 25.68 18.91
CA SER A 505 -6.72 27.14 18.89
C SER A 505 -8.03 27.90 19.05
N TYR A 506 -9.15 27.32 18.62
CA TYR A 506 -10.49 27.85 18.86
C TYR A 506 -10.88 27.73 20.34
N MET A 507 -10.73 26.54 20.95
CA MET A 507 -10.98 26.29 22.37
C MET A 507 -10.16 27.19 23.28
N ASN A 508 -8.87 27.42 22.95
CA ASN A 508 -8.01 28.36 23.68
C ASN A 508 -8.56 29.79 23.68
N ARG A 509 -9.21 30.24 22.59
CA ARG A 509 -9.82 31.57 22.51
C ARG A 509 -11.14 31.66 23.28
N ASN A 510 -11.77 30.54 23.59
CA ASN A 510 -12.99 30.44 24.38
C ASN A 510 -12.71 30.01 25.84
N ASP A 511 -11.50 30.23 26.32
CA ASP A 511 -11.06 30.02 27.71
C ASP A 511 -11.13 28.56 28.19
N TYR A 512 -11.00 27.60 27.26
CA TYR A 512 -10.80 26.19 27.61
C TYR A 512 -9.30 25.92 27.86
N LEU A 513 -9.02 25.13 28.90
CA LEU A 513 -7.73 24.50 29.08
C LEU A 513 -7.66 23.31 28.08
N THR A 514 -6.67 23.32 27.20
CA THR A 514 -6.55 22.30 26.15
C THR A 514 -5.40 21.36 26.48
N THR A 515 -5.72 20.07 26.63
CA THR A 515 -4.76 19.01 26.92
C THR A 515 -4.74 17.99 25.76
N GLY A 516 -3.56 17.62 25.29
CA GLY A 516 -3.36 16.53 24.34
C GLY A 516 -2.72 15.34 25.04
N MET A 517 -3.37 14.17 25.00
CA MET A 517 -2.94 12.94 25.70
C MET A 517 -2.69 11.80 24.73
N HIS A 518 -1.61 11.04 24.95
CA HIS A 518 -1.32 9.78 24.28
C HIS A 518 -0.36 8.95 25.12
N LEU A 519 -0.77 7.75 25.53
CA LEU A 519 0.07 6.87 26.34
C LEU A 519 1.15 6.13 25.53
N GLY A 520 1.56 6.68 24.42
CA GLY A 520 2.75 6.33 23.65
C GLY A 520 3.81 7.44 23.72
N LYS A 521 4.93 7.23 23.02
CA LYS A 521 6.03 8.20 23.00
C LYS A 521 5.64 9.49 22.26
N ALA A 522 6.01 10.64 22.83
CA ALA A 522 5.79 11.95 22.23
C ALA A 522 6.47 12.13 20.85
N THR A 523 7.50 11.32 20.56
CA THR A 523 8.18 11.30 19.26
C THR A 523 7.42 10.59 18.17
N ASN A 524 6.47 9.70 18.52
CA ASN A 524 5.65 8.97 17.55
C ASN A 524 4.82 9.97 16.75
N TRP A 525 4.86 9.83 15.42
CA TRP A 525 4.25 10.77 14.49
C TRP A 525 4.66 12.24 14.70
N ASN A 526 5.80 12.53 15.37
CA ASN A 526 6.24 13.89 15.71
C ASN A 526 5.19 14.68 16.54
N ARG A 527 4.38 13.98 17.36
CA ARG A 527 3.28 14.59 18.14
C ARG A 527 3.76 15.74 19.02
N ARG A 528 4.93 15.64 19.65
CA ARG A 528 5.50 16.74 20.45
C ARG A 528 5.53 18.07 19.70
N THR A 529 6.02 18.06 18.46
CA THR A 529 6.08 19.27 17.62
C THR A 529 4.69 19.64 17.10
N ALA A 530 3.91 18.65 16.63
CA ALA A 530 2.60 18.87 16.07
C ALA A 530 1.64 19.49 17.11
N TYR A 531 1.63 18.99 18.34
CA TYR A 531 0.76 19.51 19.41
C TYR A 531 1.14 20.94 19.82
N GLN A 532 2.44 21.29 19.80
CA GLN A 532 2.85 22.68 19.96
C GLN A 532 2.32 23.57 18.83
N LYS A 533 2.30 23.07 17.57
CA LYS A 533 1.81 23.85 16.42
C LYS A 533 0.29 23.94 16.38
N LEU A 534 -0.41 22.96 16.94
CA LEU A 534 -1.85 22.98 17.20
C LEU A 534 -2.20 23.86 18.40
N GLN A 535 -1.22 24.22 19.23
CA GLN A 535 -1.31 25.14 20.38
C GLN A 535 -1.99 24.50 21.61
N PHE A 536 -1.84 23.20 21.84
CA PHE A 536 -2.19 22.61 23.13
C PHE A 536 -1.46 23.33 24.28
N LYS A 537 -2.16 23.61 25.36
CA LYS A 537 -1.60 24.25 26.56
C LYS A 537 -0.86 23.25 27.44
N ASP A 538 -1.36 22.01 27.45
CA ASP A 538 -0.74 20.91 28.18
C ASP A 538 -0.68 19.63 27.32
N THR A 539 0.28 18.74 27.63
CA THR A 539 0.44 17.47 26.93
C THR A 539 0.88 16.37 27.87
N VAL A 540 0.24 15.21 27.79
CA VAL A 540 0.53 14.01 28.57
C VAL A 540 0.98 12.89 27.62
N PHE A 541 2.19 12.36 27.86
CA PHE A 541 2.76 11.26 27.07
C PHE A 541 3.35 10.17 27.98
N ALA A 542 3.59 8.98 27.44
CA ALA A 542 4.14 7.85 28.19
C ALA A 542 5.39 8.18 29.00
N GLU A 543 6.23 9.12 28.53
CA GLU A 543 7.47 9.50 29.22
C GLU A 543 7.23 10.21 30.56
N THR A 544 6.00 10.63 30.86
CA THR A 544 5.62 11.32 32.11
C THR A 544 4.81 10.43 33.06
N ILE A 545 4.59 9.15 32.70
CA ILE A 545 3.74 8.22 33.47
C ILE A 545 4.55 6.97 33.80
N ASP A 546 4.56 6.57 35.07
CA ASP A 546 5.19 5.33 35.52
C ASP A 546 4.12 4.22 35.67
N GLY A 547 4.50 2.97 35.43
CA GLY A 547 3.72 1.79 35.76
C GLY A 547 2.47 1.62 34.86
N LEU A 548 2.61 1.83 33.55
CA LEU A 548 1.54 1.56 32.59
C LEU A 548 1.22 0.07 32.50
N ASP A 549 -0.03 -0.29 32.67
CA ASP A 549 -0.55 -1.63 32.39
C ASP A 549 -0.62 -1.85 30.89
N THR A 550 -0.09 -2.96 30.43
CA THR A 550 0.00 -3.27 29.01
C THR A 550 -0.64 -4.61 28.66
N ILE A 551 -1.20 -4.69 27.47
CA ILE A 551 -1.65 -5.92 26.84
C ILE A 551 -1.06 -5.97 25.42
N HIS A 552 -0.57 -7.11 24.99
CA HIS A 552 0.22 -7.34 23.77
C HIS A 552 1.26 -6.23 23.46
N GLY A 553 1.82 -5.66 24.55
CA GLY A 553 2.88 -4.63 24.46
C GLY A 553 2.42 -3.19 24.38
N TYR A 554 1.11 -2.89 24.47
CA TYR A 554 0.54 -1.55 24.45
C TYR A 554 -0.25 -1.23 25.71
N PRO A 555 -0.28 0.04 26.18
CA PRO A 555 -1.12 0.48 27.29
C PRO A 555 -2.59 0.12 27.07
N THR A 556 -3.25 -0.35 28.12
CA THR A 556 -4.67 -0.74 28.06
C THR A 556 -5.58 0.49 27.96
N ASP A 557 -6.72 0.36 27.27
CA ASP A 557 -7.74 1.43 27.19
C ASP A 557 -8.38 1.69 28.56
N GLU A 558 -8.44 0.67 29.44
CA GLU A 558 -8.92 0.85 30.81
C GLU A 558 -8.06 1.88 31.56
N GLN A 559 -6.74 1.68 31.57
CA GLN A 559 -5.82 2.61 32.23
C GLN A 559 -5.75 3.96 31.52
N ASP A 560 -5.84 3.98 30.19
CA ASP A 560 -5.88 5.20 29.40
C ASP A 560 -7.10 6.07 29.82
N PHE A 561 -8.25 5.47 29.95
CA PHE A 561 -9.46 6.19 30.39
C PHE A 561 -9.41 6.57 31.87
N GLU A 562 -8.72 5.82 32.72
CA GLU A 562 -8.43 6.27 34.08
C GLU A 562 -7.60 7.55 34.08
N LYS A 563 -6.59 7.66 33.19
CA LYS A 563 -5.81 8.90 33.04
C LYS A 563 -6.62 10.07 32.47
N VAL A 564 -7.60 9.80 31.63
CA VAL A 564 -8.59 10.81 31.20
C VAL A 564 -9.36 11.35 32.41
N ILE A 565 -9.84 10.47 33.28
CA ILE A 565 -10.56 10.86 34.51
C ILE A 565 -9.63 11.63 35.47
N GLU A 566 -8.41 11.16 35.70
CA GLU A 566 -7.42 11.84 36.53
C GLU A 566 -7.18 13.28 36.02
N ASN A 567 -6.95 13.46 34.70
CA ASN A 567 -6.75 14.78 34.10
C ASN A 567 -7.96 15.70 34.28
N TYR A 568 -9.18 15.13 34.14
CA TYR A 568 -10.42 15.88 34.42
C TYR A 568 -10.47 16.36 35.87
N GLU A 569 -10.22 15.50 36.85
CA GLU A 569 -10.29 15.81 38.27
C GLU A 569 -9.23 16.84 38.69
N GLU A 570 -7.98 16.75 38.17
CA GLU A 570 -6.92 17.74 38.40
C GLU A 570 -7.29 19.15 37.92
N ASN A 571 -8.16 19.24 36.93
CA ASN A 571 -8.56 20.50 36.32
C ASN A 571 -10.02 20.88 36.60
N LYS A 572 -10.67 20.21 37.54
CA LYS A 572 -12.08 20.44 37.92
C LYS A 572 -12.36 21.90 38.19
N GLY A 573 -13.49 22.38 37.71
CA GLY A 573 -13.90 23.79 37.85
C GLY A 573 -13.33 24.73 36.79
N LYS A 574 -12.57 24.22 35.80
CA LYS A 574 -12.15 24.96 34.61
C LYS A 574 -12.93 24.42 33.39
N ASN A 575 -13.11 25.24 32.36
CA ASN A 575 -13.51 24.70 31.07
C ASN A 575 -12.36 23.87 30.51
N GLN A 576 -12.63 22.63 30.07
CA GLN A 576 -11.61 21.67 29.64
C GLN A 576 -11.92 21.14 28.24
N PHE A 577 -10.90 21.05 27.39
CA PHE A 577 -10.90 20.31 26.15
C PHE A 577 -9.75 19.31 26.19
N LEU A 578 -10.07 18.03 26.32
CA LEU A 578 -9.10 16.94 26.33
C LEU A 578 -9.19 16.18 25.02
N PHE A 579 -8.11 16.12 24.27
CA PHE A 579 -7.94 15.23 23.12
C PHE A 579 -7.07 14.06 23.52
N ASN A 580 -7.65 12.85 23.46
CA ASN A 580 -6.96 11.62 23.83
C ASN A 580 -6.84 10.68 22.63
N VAL A 581 -5.67 10.09 22.45
CA VAL A 581 -5.37 9.05 21.44
C VAL A 581 -4.98 7.79 22.17
N THR A 582 -5.80 6.75 22.10
CA THR A 582 -5.52 5.47 22.78
C THR A 582 -4.46 4.65 22.03
N TYR A 583 -4.05 3.49 22.58
CA TYR A 583 -2.99 2.70 21.98
C TYR A 583 -3.22 1.19 22.04
N GLN A 584 -4.17 0.70 22.86
CA GLN A 584 -4.42 -0.73 23.08
C GLN A 584 -4.57 -1.54 21.78
N ASN A 585 -5.39 -1.05 20.85
CA ASN A 585 -5.76 -1.80 19.66
C ASN A 585 -4.76 -1.66 18.50
N HIS A 586 -3.51 -1.22 18.76
CA HIS A 586 -2.47 -1.09 17.74
C HIS A 586 -1.98 -2.46 17.23
N GLY A 587 -1.81 -2.63 15.92
CA GLY A 587 -1.21 -3.83 15.31
C GLY A 587 0.27 -4.02 15.77
N SER A 588 0.91 -5.21 15.65
CA SER A 588 0.35 -6.43 15.11
C SER A 588 -0.38 -7.20 16.22
N TYR A 589 -1.36 -8.00 15.85
CA TYR A 589 -2.17 -8.79 16.77
C TYR A 589 -1.67 -10.24 16.89
N LYS A 590 -0.45 -10.54 16.41
CA LYS A 590 0.10 -11.89 16.33
C LYS A 590 0.70 -12.39 17.65
N ASN A 591 1.30 -11.51 18.44
CA ASN A 591 1.99 -11.82 19.69
C ASN A 591 1.16 -11.29 20.86
N ALA A 592 0.03 -11.91 21.11
CA ALA A 592 -0.91 -11.54 22.16
C ALA A 592 -1.04 -12.62 23.21
N ASP A 593 0.10 -13.19 23.70
CA ASP A 593 0.14 -14.30 24.65
C ASP A 593 -0.47 -13.92 26.01
N ASP A 594 -0.53 -12.64 26.34
CA ASP A 594 -1.13 -12.06 27.53
C ASP A 594 -2.62 -11.71 27.36
N LEU A 595 -3.17 -11.83 26.14
CA LEU A 595 -4.57 -11.61 25.84
C LEU A 595 -5.37 -12.90 26.00
N THR A 596 -6.46 -12.84 26.75
CA THR A 596 -7.45 -13.92 26.74
C THR A 596 -8.32 -13.79 25.50
N GLN A 597 -8.11 -14.67 24.53
CA GLN A 597 -8.93 -14.72 23.32
C GLN A 597 -10.38 -15.12 23.69
N THR A 598 -11.34 -14.29 23.32
CA THR A 598 -12.77 -14.47 23.61
C THR A 598 -13.63 -14.60 22.34
N VAL A 599 -13.01 -14.60 21.17
CA VAL A 599 -13.65 -14.72 19.85
C VAL A 599 -13.08 -15.94 19.14
N ASP A 600 -13.93 -16.72 18.49
CA ASP A 600 -13.59 -17.91 17.71
C ASP A 600 -14.22 -17.79 16.32
N LEU A 601 -13.39 -17.72 15.29
CA LEU A 601 -13.78 -17.62 13.88
C LEU A 601 -13.58 -18.92 13.09
N THR A 602 -13.23 -20.03 13.75
CA THR A 602 -12.96 -21.32 13.11
C THR A 602 -14.16 -21.88 12.32
N SER A 603 -15.39 -21.46 12.69
CA SER A 603 -16.61 -21.85 11.98
C SER A 603 -16.79 -21.22 10.58
N TYR A 604 -16.01 -20.17 10.27
CA TYR A 604 -16.13 -19.42 9.01
C TYR A 604 -15.18 -19.90 7.92
N GLY A 605 -14.34 -20.89 8.18
CA GLY A 605 -13.44 -21.49 7.18
C GLY A 605 -12.23 -22.21 7.77
N ASN A 606 -11.38 -22.73 6.87
CA ASN A 606 -10.14 -23.42 7.27
C ASN A 606 -8.91 -22.51 7.22
N GLU A 607 -9.09 -21.20 7.04
CA GLU A 607 -7.99 -20.24 7.06
C GLU A 607 -7.61 -19.88 8.50
N ASN A 608 -6.42 -19.33 8.70
CA ASN A 608 -6.00 -18.84 10.00
C ASN A 608 -6.54 -17.42 10.22
N TYR A 609 -7.38 -17.24 11.24
CA TYR A 609 -7.97 -15.98 11.65
C TYR A 609 -7.45 -15.46 12.99
N ASP A 610 -6.40 -16.05 13.57
CA ASP A 610 -5.85 -15.69 14.90
C ASP A 610 -5.68 -14.17 15.08
N THR A 611 -5.22 -13.49 14.04
CA THR A 611 -5.03 -12.02 14.05
C THR A 611 -6.37 -11.28 14.23
N ALA A 612 -7.43 -11.73 13.58
CA ALA A 612 -8.75 -11.12 13.69
C ALA A 612 -9.42 -11.47 15.02
N GLU A 613 -9.26 -12.68 15.50
CA GLU A 613 -9.78 -13.15 16.80
C GLU A 613 -9.16 -12.36 17.95
N ASN A 614 -7.85 -12.15 17.92
CA ASN A 614 -7.13 -11.32 18.89
C ASN A 614 -7.61 -9.86 18.82
N TYR A 615 -7.70 -9.29 17.62
CA TYR A 615 -8.21 -7.93 17.43
C TYR A 615 -9.62 -7.75 17.98
N LEU A 616 -10.57 -8.63 17.64
CA LEU A 616 -11.95 -8.56 18.11
C LEU A 616 -12.04 -8.75 19.63
N SER A 617 -11.15 -9.57 20.22
CA SER A 617 -11.05 -9.73 21.67
C SER A 617 -10.57 -8.43 22.36
N LEU A 618 -9.64 -7.67 21.74
CA LEU A 618 -9.21 -6.35 22.23
C LEU A 618 -10.35 -5.31 22.12
N ILE A 619 -11.12 -5.32 21.03
CA ILE A 619 -12.28 -4.41 20.86
C ILE A 619 -13.32 -4.63 21.96
N LYS A 620 -13.55 -5.86 22.42
CA LYS A 620 -14.43 -6.11 23.57
C LYS A 620 -13.90 -5.49 24.86
N LEU A 621 -12.59 -5.53 25.09
CA LEU A 621 -11.96 -4.87 26.24
C LEU A 621 -12.12 -3.34 26.15
N THR A 622 -11.99 -2.76 24.95
CA THR A 622 -12.26 -1.34 24.72
C THR A 622 -13.71 -0.97 25.07
N ASP A 623 -14.70 -1.77 24.67
CA ASP A 623 -16.12 -1.53 24.97
C ASP A 623 -16.39 -1.56 26.50
N GLU A 624 -15.79 -2.50 27.21
CA GLU A 624 -15.90 -2.58 28.68
C GLU A 624 -15.19 -1.40 29.37
N ALA A 625 -14.04 -0.95 28.87
CA ALA A 625 -13.34 0.22 29.39
C ALA A 625 -14.16 1.50 29.15
N PHE A 626 -14.73 1.64 27.95
CA PHE A 626 -15.59 2.77 27.61
C PHE A 626 -16.84 2.84 28.49
N LYS A 627 -17.43 1.70 28.82
CA LYS A 627 -18.54 1.61 29.79
C LYS A 627 -18.18 2.18 31.16
N LYS A 628 -16.97 1.92 31.65
CA LYS A 628 -16.50 2.46 32.93
C LYS A 628 -16.31 3.98 32.85
N LEU A 629 -15.78 4.47 31.75
CA LEU A 629 -15.61 5.91 31.50
C LEU A 629 -16.95 6.65 31.51
N ILE A 630 -17.93 6.17 30.74
CA ILE A 630 -19.25 6.77 30.67
C ILE A 630 -19.94 6.73 32.05
N ALA A 631 -19.90 5.57 32.74
CA ALA A 631 -20.49 5.45 34.07
C ALA A 631 -19.93 6.44 35.11
N TYR A 632 -18.65 6.82 34.97
CA TYR A 632 -18.04 7.87 35.77
C TYR A 632 -18.66 9.23 35.45
N PHE A 633 -18.73 9.63 34.17
CA PHE A 633 -19.19 10.94 33.75
C PHE A 633 -20.71 11.12 33.80
N GLU A 634 -21.48 10.04 33.83
CA GLU A 634 -22.92 10.09 34.14
C GLU A 634 -23.22 10.68 35.54
N ASN A 635 -22.28 10.57 36.48
CA ASN A 635 -22.43 10.93 37.87
C ASN A 635 -21.74 12.25 38.24
N VAL A 636 -21.24 13.03 37.29
CA VAL A 636 -20.66 14.35 37.56
C VAL A 636 -21.70 15.45 37.34
N ASP A 637 -21.61 16.53 38.17
CA ASP A 637 -22.55 17.63 38.12
C ASP A 637 -22.29 18.60 36.95
N GLU A 638 -21.07 18.63 36.42
CA GLU A 638 -20.70 19.46 35.28
C GLU A 638 -21.24 18.89 33.96
N ASN A 639 -21.54 19.76 33.02
CA ASN A 639 -21.94 19.36 31.68
C ASN A 639 -20.72 18.81 30.88
N VAL A 640 -20.71 17.53 30.62
CA VAL A 640 -19.64 16.80 29.93
C VAL A 640 -20.15 16.26 28.62
N MET A 641 -19.36 16.46 27.57
CA MET A 641 -19.57 15.85 26.25
C MET A 641 -18.36 14.97 25.91
N ILE A 642 -18.62 13.71 25.55
CA ILE A 642 -17.60 12.72 25.17
C ILE A 642 -17.81 12.32 23.72
N ILE A 643 -16.76 12.42 22.94
CA ILE A 643 -16.68 11.98 21.55
C ILE A 643 -15.75 10.78 21.48
N MET A 644 -16.18 9.66 20.92
CA MET A 644 -15.33 8.51 20.64
C MET A 644 -15.47 8.09 19.18
N TYR A 645 -14.35 7.83 18.51
CA TYR A 645 -14.30 7.38 17.12
C TYR A 645 -13.02 6.63 16.83
N GLY A 646 -13.04 5.77 15.79
CA GLY A 646 -11.84 5.07 15.32
C GLY A 646 -11.01 5.93 14.38
N ASP A 647 -9.70 5.82 14.46
CA ASP A 647 -8.76 6.54 13.59
C ASP A 647 -8.64 5.90 12.20
N HIS A 648 -8.70 4.60 12.13
CA HIS A 648 -8.71 3.80 10.89
C HIS A 648 -9.15 2.35 11.17
N GLN A 649 -9.44 1.60 10.12
CA GLN A 649 -9.64 0.16 10.25
C GLN A 649 -8.31 -0.58 10.45
N PRO A 650 -8.32 -1.74 11.13
CA PRO A 650 -7.14 -2.55 11.35
C PRO A 650 -6.61 -3.19 10.07
N SER A 651 -5.34 -3.61 10.08
CA SER A 651 -4.75 -4.47 9.07
C SER A 651 -4.68 -5.90 9.59
N LEU A 652 -5.64 -6.74 9.18
CA LEU A 652 -5.80 -8.11 9.69
C LEU A 652 -5.30 -9.19 8.73
N GLY A 653 -4.79 -8.79 7.56
CA GLY A 653 -4.30 -9.70 6.52
C GLY A 653 -5.40 -10.14 5.54
N SER A 654 -4.96 -10.74 4.42
CA SER A 654 -5.83 -11.04 3.27
C SER A 654 -6.95 -12.04 3.56
N ALA A 655 -6.73 -13.02 4.44
CA ALA A 655 -7.76 -13.97 4.85
C ALA A 655 -8.93 -13.27 5.55
N SER A 656 -8.62 -12.44 6.53
CA SER A 656 -9.61 -11.65 7.27
C SER A 656 -10.27 -10.60 6.37
N ASP A 657 -9.53 -10.00 5.45
CA ASP A 657 -10.09 -9.05 4.48
C ASP A 657 -11.15 -9.72 3.59
N ARG A 658 -10.92 -10.93 3.11
CA ARG A 658 -11.94 -11.69 2.35
C ARG A 658 -13.14 -12.07 3.21
N LEU A 659 -12.91 -12.35 4.49
CA LEU A 659 -13.96 -12.73 5.42
C LEU A 659 -14.91 -11.57 5.72
N PHE A 660 -14.37 -10.39 6.07
CA PHE A 660 -15.18 -9.22 6.47
C PHE A 660 -15.61 -8.34 5.30
N PHE A 661 -14.89 -8.35 4.17
CA PHE A 661 -15.20 -7.56 2.98
C PHE A 661 -15.33 -8.46 1.73
N PRO A 662 -16.33 -9.36 1.71
CA PRO A 662 -16.47 -10.38 0.66
C PRO A 662 -16.76 -9.80 -0.73
N THR A 663 -17.30 -8.57 -0.81
CA THR A 663 -17.71 -7.88 -2.05
C THR A 663 -16.70 -6.81 -2.48
N SER A 664 -15.48 -6.80 -1.91
CA SER A 664 -14.45 -5.83 -2.28
C SER A 664 -14.06 -5.97 -3.76
N GLY A 665 -13.68 -4.84 -4.40
CA GLY A 665 -13.26 -4.79 -5.80
C GLY A 665 -13.99 -3.73 -6.63
N THR A 666 -15.00 -3.07 -6.07
CA THR A 666 -15.57 -1.84 -6.64
C THR A 666 -15.24 -0.64 -5.75
N PRO A 667 -15.16 0.60 -6.29
CA PRO A 667 -14.91 1.79 -5.47
C PRO A 667 -15.91 1.96 -4.31
N GLU A 668 -17.17 1.59 -4.53
CA GLU A 668 -18.25 1.68 -3.56
C GLU A 668 -18.07 0.68 -2.40
N GLU A 669 -17.53 -0.50 -2.68
CA GLU A 669 -17.25 -1.52 -1.66
C GLU A 669 -15.89 -1.28 -1.00
N ASP A 670 -14.88 -0.88 -1.76
CA ASP A 670 -13.55 -0.65 -1.22
C ASP A 670 -13.48 0.56 -0.27
N ILE A 671 -14.33 1.58 -0.47
CA ILE A 671 -14.42 2.72 0.44
C ILE A 671 -14.87 2.31 1.84
N LYS A 672 -15.60 1.20 2.00
CA LYS A 672 -16.02 0.67 3.30
C LYS A 672 -14.83 0.33 4.21
N LYS A 673 -13.67 0.00 3.63
CA LYS A 673 -12.41 -0.24 4.35
C LYS A 673 -11.81 1.03 4.97
N TYR A 674 -12.39 2.19 4.71
CA TYR A 674 -12.01 3.50 5.22
C TYR A 674 -13.12 4.12 6.08
N VAL A 675 -13.99 3.28 6.65
CA VAL A 675 -15.10 3.70 7.50
C VAL A 675 -14.89 3.18 8.91
N THR A 676 -14.98 4.08 9.88
CA THR A 676 -14.95 3.75 11.32
C THR A 676 -16.22 4.28 12.00
N PRO A 677 -16.67 3.69 13.11
CA PRO A 677 -17.79 4.24 13.86
C PRO A 677 -17.38 5.50 14.61
N PHE A 678 -18.34 6.41 14.82
CA PHE A 678 -18.21 7.51 15.76
C PHE A 678 -19.47 7.68 16.61
N LEU A 679 -19.28 8.26 17.79
CA LEU A 679 -20.34 8.59 18.74
C LEU A 679 -19.99 9.88 19.47
N ILE A 680 -20.99 10.77 19.65
CA ILE A 680 -20.97 11.88 20.58
C ILE A 680 -22.04 11.59 21.63
N TRP A 681 -21.66 11.56 22.89
CA TRP A 681 -22.51 11.38 24.04
C TRP A 681 -22.37 12.56 25.00
N ALA A 682 -23.43 12.91 25.69
CA ALA A 682 -23.41 13.92 26.75
C ALA A 682 -24.18 13.44 27.98
N ASN A 683 -23.77 13.92 29.18
CA ASN A 683 -24.53 13.72 30.43
C ASN A 683 -25.65 14.74 30.59
N TYR A 684 -25.91 15.57 29.61
CA TYR A 684 -27.01 16.50 29.48
C TYR A 684 -27.74 16.23 28.16
N ASP A 685 -28.95 16.76 28.01
CA ASP A 685 -29.82 16.48 26.86
C ASP A 685 -29.23 17.04 25.56
N ILE A 686 -29.04 16.17 24.55
CA ILE A 686 -28.66 16.49 23.18
C ILE A 686 -29.64 15.82 22.21
N GLU A 687 -29.82 16.38 21.02
CA GLU A 687 -30.74 15.81 20.03
C GLU A 687 -30.10 14.57 19.40
N ASP A 688 -30.77 13.41 19.53
CA ASP A 688 -30.33 12.17 18.89
C ASP A 688 -30.29 12.31 17.37
N GLN A 689 -29.17 11.98 16.77
CA GLN A 689 -28.98 12.07 15.33
C GLN A 689 -28.08 10.96 14.81
N THR A 690 -28.36 10.48 13.59
CA THR A 690 -27.51 9.48 12.91
C THR A 690 -26.98 10.01 11.59
N TYR A 691 -25.69 9.87 11.37
CA TYR A 691 -25.00 10.23 10.13
C TYR A 691 -24.53 8.99 9.39
N ASP A 692 -25.14 8.68 8.26
CA ASP A 692 -24.70 7.57 7.41
C ASP A 692 -23.30 7.80 6.84
N LYS A 693 -22.94 9.07 6.60
CA LYS A 693 -21.66 9.47 6.03
C LYS A 693 -21.20 10.81 6.59
N LEU A 694 -20.11 10.79 7.34
CA LEU A 694 -19.40 11.97 7.81
C LEU A 694 -17.92 11.84 7.46
N SER A 695 -17.33 12.81 6.75
CA SER A 695 -15.88 12.82 6.53
C SER A 695 -15.16 13.33 7.78
N ALA A 696 -14.01 12.73 8.11
CA ALA A 696 -13.24 13.03 9.32
C ALA A 696 -12.93 14.53 9.51
N ASN A 697 -12.68 15.26 8.43
CA ASN A 697 -12.43 16.70 8.49
C ASN A 697 -13.66 17.54 8.88
N TYR A 698 -14.87 17.00 8.84
CA TYR A 698 -16.09 17.68 9.31
C TYR A 698 -16.44 17.36 10.77
N LEU A 699 -15.78 16.37 11.39
CA LEU A 699 -16.09 15.99 12.77
C LEU A 699 -15.90 17.17 13.75
N SER A 700 -14.84 17.97 13.56
CA SER A 700 -14.63 19.18 14.40
C SER A 700 -15.79 20.17 14.32
N SER A 701 -16.36 20.39 13.14
CA SER A 701 -17.52 21.26 12.96
C SER A 701 -18.76 20.70 13.64
N LEU A 702 -18.97 19.39 13.56
CA LEU A 702 -20.07 18.73 14.25
C LEU A 702 -19.93 18.83 15.78
N ILE A 703 -18.72 18.61 16.32
CA ILE A 703 -18.43 18.76 17.76
C ILE A 703 -18.74 20.19 18.23
N LEU A 704 -18.24 21.21 17.49
CA LEU A 704 -18.47 22.61 17.85
C LEU A 704 -19.96 22.98 17.78
N HIS A 705 -20.66 22.53 16.75
CA HIS A 705 -22.12 22.75 16.63
C HIS A 705 -22.87 22.11 17.78
N THR A 706 -22.61 20.85 18.12
CA THR A 706 -23.23 20.15 19.26
C THR A 706 -22.93 20.83 20.59
N ALA A 707 -21.70 21.40 20.72
CA ALA A 707 -21.29 22.14 21.92
C ALA A 707 -21.81 23.59 21.98
N ASN A 708 -22.58 24.06 21.01
CA ASN A 708 -23.01 25.45 20.86
C ASN A 708 -21.87 26.47 20.87
N MET A 709 -20.87 26.21 20.06
CA MET A 709 -19.66 26.99 19.98
C MET A 709 -19.34 27.46 18.55
#